data_d431d9268f4f564d569002375afd220e
#
_entry.id   d431d9268f4f564d569002375afd220e
#
_cell.length_a   1.000
_cell.length_b   1.000
_cell.length_c   1.000
_cell.angle_alpha   90.00
_cell.angle_beta   90.00
_cell.angle_gamma   90.00
#
_symmetry.space_group_name_H-M   'P 1'
#
loop_
_entity.id
_entity.type
_entity.pdbx_description
1 polymer ?
#
loop_
_entity_poly.entity_id
_entity_poly.type
_entity_poly.pdbx_seq_one_letter_code
_entity_poly.pdbx_strand_id
1 'polypeptide(L)'
;VETSGHYLSIDSNAIVKTKEWLLDPDNVTIEAETSSRAAQGVGTELPLGQGTADNPKKNGDTLTTLTNKTISDFLKNAKSINITAKRKITVNSSINIGANSNLTLWSEGQHGGGVKINGDITSTTNGNLTIHSGGWVDVHKNITLGTGFLNITSGDSVAFESENTINKNRRAADAQITAQGTIRLTGENKTFRLNNVSLNGTGNGLKIISIAGNLSHRLDGEINISGNVTINQTSNHGRKPWETSHRSYWNVSNLNLAEGAVFTFTKRTLTNRTYPNGNRDFAGVEFNGLNGNMSFNVAKGARVIFNLKPSEFTGRPGVSPYEFKSNITALGGGSVLFDITANLSGRGAELKMDTINISGGTNFTLQSQVRGNDAFKITKDLAINATGSNFTLQQSADSFQNGFSKRAINTTRNLTLLGGNITLGGQNSSSDITGNITIKKGANATLQSRYSGKKWDFASRTTTLGNLTVEGSLNLVGTIADIKGNLSILQEATFKGETSEKLSIAGTFTNNGTAEINISQGVVNLGNITNNKSLSITTNAKNGQKSIIHGDITNNKGALNITNNGNETEIQISGNISQKEGNLTISSDKINITKRIEIKAGTDQGNSDSGVASNANLTIKTKELKLTENLNISGFDKAEIVAKENNNLIIGNNNGDNANAKTVTFNNVKDSKISANGHNVTLNSKVETSDGNSNTEGNSDNNAGLTIDAKNVTVNNDITSHKTVNITASERIDTKADTTINATTGNVKLTAVTSDIQGGIKSNSGDVNITTSTGSINGKIESSSGSVTLTATGETLTVGNISGNAVTITANDAKLTTQAGSTINGTNGVTTSSQSGDIGGTISGNTVNVTASTGDLTVGDNAKIEATQGSATLTATKGSLTTKTGSSITSASDQVNLSAQNGSIAGSINAANVTLNTTGTLTTETGSYIKATSGALVINAKDAKLDGEASGNSTVVNATNASGSGNVTATASSSVNITGDLNTINGLNIISKNGKNTVVL
;
A
#
# COMPACT_ATOMS: atom_id res chain seq x y z
N VAL A 1 16.74 -2.12 80.85
CA VAL A 1 17.47 -1.16 81.66
C VAL A 1 17.31 0.21 81.00
N GLU A 2 16.88 1.17 81.80
CA GLU A 2 16.81 2.56 81.40
C GLU A 2 17.87 3.36 82.15
N THR A 3 18.56 4.21 81.37
CA THR A 3 19.52 5.17 81.96
C THR A 3 19.20 6.52 81.35
N SER A 4 18.54 7.38 82.07
CA SER A 4 18.03 8.66 81.53
C SER A 4 18.45 9.82 82.47
N GLY A 5 18.56 11.01 81.84
CA GLY A 5 18.95 12.26 82.47
C GLY A 5 19.41 13.31 81.51
N HIS A 6 19.44 14.58 81.94
CA HIS A 6 19.95 15.68 81.04
C HIS A 6 21.38 15.43 80.57
N TYR A 7 22.16 14.81 81.45
CA TYR A 7 23.55 14.36 81.21
C TYR A 7 23.73 12.92 81.62
N LEU A 8 24.42 12.15 80.78
CA LEU A 8 24.68 10.76 81.04
C LEU A 8 26.17 10.47 80.95
N SER A 9 26.73 9.83 81.99
CA SER A 9 28.09 9.34 82.02
C SER A 9 28.12 7.81 82.19
N ILE A 10 28.73 7.10 81.26
CA ILE A 10 28.85 5.64 81.27
C ILE A 10 30.33 5.30 81.17
N ASP A 11 30.89 4.52 82.16
CA ASP A 11 32.25 4.00 82.04
C ASP A 11 32.42 3.09 80.80
N SER A 12 33.51 3.22 80.10
CA SER A 12 33.84 2.40 78.97
C SER A 12 33.95 0.88 79.24
N ASN A 13 34.19 0.56 80.52
CA ASN A 13 34.25 -0.82 81.00
C ASN A 13 32.92 -1.26 81.62
N ALA A 14 31.90 -0.45 81.63
CA ALA A 14 30.64 -0.82 82.24
C ALA A 14 30.03 -2.02 81.51
N ILE A 15 29.66 -3.07 82.22
CA ILE A 15 29.02 -4.25 81.72
C ILE A 15 27.54 -4.20 82.00
N VAL A 16 26.75 -3.97 80.91
CA VAL A 16 25.27 -3.93 80.98
C VAL A 16 24.73 -5.30 80.58
N LYS A 17 24.24 -6.08 81.58
CA LYS A 17 23.67 -7.42 81.35
C LYS A 17 22.16 -7.34 81.16
N THR A 18 21.74 -6.97 79.97
CA THR A 18 20.29 -6.85 79.62
C THR A 18 20.10 -7.19 78.17
N LYS A 19 18.85 -7.48 77.80
CA LYS A 19 18.48 -7.61 76.34
C LYS A 19 18.26 -6.24 75.63
N GLU A 20 17.82 -5.28 76.44
CA GLU A 20 17.51 -3.93 75.98
C GLU A 20 18.07 -2.88 76.96
N TRP A 21 18.66 -1.84 76.36
CA TRP A 21 19.21 -0.70 77.03
C TRP A 21 18.71 0.61 76.49
N LEU A 22 18.04 1.45 77.28
CA LEU A 22 17.54 2.75 76.88
C LEU A 22 18.47 3.83 77.44
N LEU A 23 18.89 4.77 76.60
CA LEU A 23 19.70 5.93 76.94
C LEU A 23 18.93 7.20 76.50
N ASP A 24 18.65 8.17 77.39
CA ASP A 24 17.77 9.31 77.09
C ASP A 24 18.33 10.69 77.62
N PRO A 25 19.42 11.24 77.07
CA PRO A 25 19.91 12.58 77.34
C PRO A 25 19.34 13.66 76.46
N ASP A 26 19.67 14.95 76.63
CA ASP A 26 19.24 16.08 75.78
C ASP A 26 19.89 16.03 74.43
N ASN A 27 21.21 15.86 74.31
CA ASN A 27 21.97 15.71 73.08
C ASN A 27 22.96 14.56 73.19
N VAL A 28 23.18 13.83 72.13
CA VAL A 28 24.15 12.69 72.11
C VAL A 28 25.14 12.87 70.97
N THR A 29 26.43 12.65 71.27
CA THR A 29 27.49 12.46 70.34
C THR A 29 28.15 11.11 70.51
N ILE A 30 28.31 10.33 69.47
CA ILE A 30 28.98 9.04 69.44
C ILE A 30 30.35 9.22 68.79
N GLU A 31 31.42 9.05 69.62
CA GLU A 31 32.80 9.34 69.22
C GLU A 31 33.64 8.05 69.20
N ALA A 32 34.85 8.13 68.58
CA ALA A 32 35.84 7.06 68.71
C ALA A 32 36.37 6.97 70.17
N GLU A 33 36.63 5.74 70.63
CA GLU A 33 37.35 5.51 71.81
C GLU A 33 38.79 6.01 71.67
N THR A 34 39.20 6.96 72.47
CA THR A 34 40.60 7.44 72.55
C THR A 34 41.17 7.10 73.90
N SER A 35 42.52 6.93 74.06
CA SER A 35 43.19 6.58 75.29
C SER A 35 42.92 7.55 76.46
N SER A 36 42.64 8.81 76.09
CA SER A 36 42.28 9.84 77.11
C SER A 36 40.82 9.76 77.54
N ARG A 37 39.95 9.12 76.76
CA ARG A 37 38.52 8.94 77.08
C ARG A 37 38.21 7.61 77.74
N ALA A 38 39.02 6.59 77.48
CA ALA A 38 38.92 5.30 78.13
C ALA A 38 39.15 5.38 79.63
N ALA A 39 39.94 6.33 80.13
CA ALA A 39 40.26 6.55 81.50
C ALA A 39 39.21 7.40 82.31
N GLN A 40 38.27 8.04 81.58
CA GLN A 40 37.26 8.96 82.11
C GLN A 40 35.79 8.43 82.11
N GLY A 41 35.58 7.21 81.55
CA GLY A 41 34.23 6.73 81.31
C GLY A 41 33.53 7.40 80.13
N VAL A 42 32.44 6.78 79.59
CA VAL A 42 31.62 7.34 78.56
C VAL A 42 30.69 8.40 79.19
N GLY A 43 30.98 9.69 78.95
CA GLY A 43 30.17 10.82 79.25
C GLY A 43 30.93 11.80 80.13
N THR A 44 31.72 12.65 79.60
CA THR A 44 32.24 13.87 80.24
C THR A 44 31.49 15.06 79.75
N GLU A 45 31.08 15.95 80.60
CA GLU A 45 30.65 17.27 80.31
C GLU A 45 31.82 18.01 79.66
N LEU A 46 31.66 18.26 78.32
CA LEU A 46 32.60 19.18 77.68
C LEU A 46 32.30 20.57 78.22
N PRO A 47 33.32 21.30 78.76
CA PRO A 47 33.09 22.67 79.20
C PRO A 47 32.45 23.44 78.03
N LEU A 48 31.46 24.23 78.42
CA LEU A 48 30.74 25.10 77.47
C LEU A 48 31.69 26.07 76.77
N GLY A 49 32.35 25.62 75.69
CA GLY A 49 33.11 26.53 74.84
C GLY A 49 32.17 27.55 74.24
N GLN A 50 32.62 28.80 74.06
CA GLN A 50 31.87 29.85 73.38
C GLN A 50 31.44 29.39 72.02
N GLY A 51 30.14 29.52 71.71
CA GLY A 51 29.60 29.19 70.41
C GLY A 51 30.25 30.01 69.32
N THR A 52 30.49 29.41 68.15
CA THR A 52 30.86 30.17 66.98
C THR A 52 29.62 30.89 66.44
N ALA A 53 29.79 31.93 65.63
CA ALA A 53 28.70 32.75 65.08
C ALA A 53 27.68 31.91 64.26
N ASP A 54 28.12 30.74 63.70
CA ASP A 54 27.28 29.84 62.88
C ASP A 54 26.48 28.78 63.70
N ASN A 55 26.72 28.68 65.06
CA ASN A 55 25.98 27.74 65.86
C ASN A 55 25.90 28.24 67.35
N PRO A 56 25.06 29.24 67.63
CA PRO A 56 24.92 29.80 68.92
C PRO A 56 24.33 28.77 69.87
N LYS A 57 25.08 28.37 70.91
CA LYS A 57 24.55 27.55 72.02
C LYS A 57 23.43 28.30 72.72
N LYS A 58 22.26 27.68 72.78
CA LYS A 58 21.22 28.12 73.73
C LYS A 58 21.62 27.68 75.15
N ASN A 59 21.59 28.62 76.10
CA ASN A 59 21.81 28.34 77.51
C ASN A 59 20.94 27.13 77.95
N GLY A 60 21.56 26.08 78.46
CA GLY A 60 20.91 24.94 79.05
C GLY A 60 20.98 23.64 78.20
N ASP A 61 21.67 23.60 77.04
CA ASP A 61 21.86 22.34 76.31
C ASP A 61 23.04 21.50 76.87
N THR A 62 22.76 20.30 77.28
CA THR A 62 23.79 19.33 77.79
C THR A 62 24.12 18.36 76.60
N LEU A 63 25.42 18.02 76.50
CA LEU A 63 25.95 17.09 75.46
C LEU A 63 26.44 15.80 76.16
N THR A 64 25.83 14.71 75.88
CA THR A 64 26.30 13.34 76.28
C THR A 64 27.20 12.76 75.20
N THR A 65 28.39 12.36 75.48
CA THR A 65 29.32 11.70 74.57
C THR A 65 29.37 10.19 74.94
N LEU A 66 29.09 9.35 73.92
CA LEU A 66 29.18 7.88 74.08
C LEU A 66 30.31 7.39 73.15
N THR A 67 31.00 6.31 73.55
CA THR A 67 31.99 5.70 72.70
C THR A 67 31.35 4.65 71.75
N ASN A 68 31.77 4.68 70.51
CA ASN A 68 31.33 3.70 69.50
C ASN A 68 31.67 2.26 69.92
N LYS A 69 32.76 2.05 70.67
CA LYS A 69 33.14 0.74 71.12
C LYS A 69 32.15 0.18 72.12
N THR A 70 31.75 0.96 73.14
CA THR A 70 30.73 0.55 74.14
C THR A 70 29.44 0.14 73.54
N ILE A 71 28.96 0.94 72.52
CA ILE A 71 27.75 0.61 71.77
C ILE A 71 27.95 -0.68 70.96
N SER A 72 29.03 -0.77 70.18
CA SER A 72 29.32 -1.96 69.36
C SER A 72 29.53 -3.22 70.17
N ASP A 73 30.23 -3.13 71.35
CA ASP A 73 30.46 -4.27 72.20
C ASP A 73 29.15 -4.78 72.85
N PHE A 74 28.25 -3.87 73.20
CA PHE A 74 26.94 -4.27 73.67
C PHE A 74 26.11 -4.98 72.57
N LEU A 75 26.16 -4.49 71.36
CA LEU A 75 25.38 -5.01 70.23
C LEU A 75 25.95 -6.31 69.67
N LYS A 76 26.95 -6.95 70.24
CA LYS A 76 27.59 -8.16 69.69
C LYS A 76 26.66 -9.37 69.65
N ASN A 77 25.70 -9.55 70.50
CA ASN A 77 24.90 -10.76 70.69
C ASN A 77 23.42 -10.50 70.97
N ALA A 78 22.63 -10.42 69.90
CA ALA A 78 21.16 -10.35 69.91
C ALA A 78 20.60 -9.39 70.98
N LYS A 79 21.12 -8.18 71.04
CA LYS A 79 20.74 -7.14 72.00
C LYS A 79 20.18 -5.89 71.31
N SER A 80 19.50 -5.05 72.11
CA SER A 80 18.94 -3.81 71.64
C SER A 80 19.41 -2.61 72.44
N ILE A 81 19.83 -1.55 71.78
CA ILE A 81 20.10 -0.25 72.41
C ILE A 81 19.14 0.76 71.80
N ASN A 82 18.46 1.50 72.64
CA ASN A 82 17.66 2.70 72.25
C ASN A 82 18.39 3.93 72.80
N ILE A 83 18.84 4.81 71.93
CA ILE A 83 19.48 6.09 72.26
C ILE A 83 18.45 7.16 71.84
N THR A 84 17.87 7.80 72.88
CA THR A 84 16.89 8.84 72.67
C THR A 84 17.55 10.19 73.07
N ALA A 85 17.23 11.24 72.29
CA ALA A 85 17.68 12.60 72.65
C ALA A 85 16.56 13.58 72.29
N LYS A 86 16.38 14.59 73.19
CA LYS A 86 15.36 15.61 72.94
C LYS A 86 15.65 16.47 71.69
N ARG A 87 16.94 16.64 71.36
CA ARG A 87 17.32 17.53 70.26
C ARG A 87 18.11 16.81 69.18
N LYS A 88 19.38 16.42 69.47
CA LYS A 88 20.30 15.95 68.42
C LYS A 88 21.08 14.69 68.79
N ILE A 89 21.18 13.78 67.86
CA ILE A 89 22.11 12.66 67.89
C ILE A 89 23.12 12.83 66.78
N THR A 90 24.44 12.75 67.13
CA THR A 90 25.51 12.81 66.13
C THR A 90 26.39 11.55 66.24
N VAL A 91 26.47 10.76 65.21
CA VAL A 91 27.36 9.59 65.12
C VAL A 91 28.61 10.01 64.34
N ASN A 92 29.72 10.29 65.08
CA ASN A 92 30.98 10.70 64.44
C ASN A 92 31.95 9.52 64.19
N SER A 93 31.70 8.39 64.83
CA SER A 93 32.55 7.20 64.66
C SER A 93 31.76 5.96 64.34
N SER A 94 32.42 4.99 63.66
CA SER A 94 31.80 3.77 63.17
C SER A 94 31.23 2.91 64.28
N ILE A 95 30.01 2.38 64.04
CA ILE A 95 29.30 1.46 64.94
C ILE A 95 29.13 0.13 64.25
N ASN A 96 29.42 -0.97 64.96
CA ASN A 96 29.14 -2.32 64.47
C ASN A 96 27.96 -2.93 65.23
N ILE A 97 26.94 -3.32 64.54
CA ILE A 97 25.73 -3.96 65.04
C ILE A 97 25.85 -5.46 64.81
N GLY A 98 25.94 -6.22 65.93
CA GLY A 98 26.06 -7.68 65.87
C GLY A 98 24.81 -8.36 65.30
N ALA A 99 24.91 -9.69 65.15
CA ALA A 99 23.80 -10.50 64.62
C ALA A 99 22.56 -10.40 65.53
N ASN A 100 21.39 -10.26 64.85
CA ASN A 100 20.07 -10.14 65.53
C ASN A 100 20.00 -9.03 66.58
N SER A 101 20.88 -8.04 66.49
CA SER A 101 20.89 -6.88 67.39
C SER A 101 20.24 -5.68 66.80
N ASN A 102 19.72 -4.80 67.62
CA ASN A 102 18.98 -3.63 67.20
C ASN A 102 19.59 -2.34 67.75
N LEU A 103 19.91 -1.38 66.96
CA LEU A 103 20.26 -0.01 67.29
C LEU A 103 19.11 0.91 66.96
N THR A 104 18.57 1.63 67.92
CA THR A 104 17.58 2.68 67.69
C THR A 104 18.19 4.03 68.04
N LEU A 105 18.15 4.97 67.14
CA LEU A 105 18.52 6.36 67.37
C LEU A 105 17.24 7.21 67.24
N TRP A 106 16.81 7.78 68.37
CA TRP A 106 15.56 8.53 68.49
C TRP A 106 15.84 9.98 68.91
N SER A 107 15.64 10.90 67.97
CA SER A 107 15.66 12.35 68.28
C SER A 107 14.23 12.90 68.30
N GLU A 108 13.82 13.56 69.34
CA GLU A 108 12.52 14.24 69.37
C GLU A 108 12.49 15.43 68.38
N GLY A 109 13.65 15.90 67.92
CA GLY A 109 13.78 17.03 66.97
C GLY A 109 13.43 18.39 67.50
N GLN A 110 13.35 18.54 68.79
CA GLN A 110 13.04 19.86 69.38
C GLN A 110 14.05 20.93 68.98
N HIS A 111 13.58 22.15 68.72
CA HIS A 111 14.38 23.34 68.37
C HIS A 111 15.24 23.11 67.10
N GLY A 112 14.72 22.35 66.13
CA GLY A 112 15.42 22.06 64.88
C GLY A 112 16.50 21.01 64.98
N GLY A 113 16.43 20.13 65.99
CA GLY A 113 17.31 18.99 66.14
C GLY A 113 17.09 17.86 65.17
N GLY A 114 17.94 16.85 65.20
CA GLY A 114 17.86 15.71 64.23
C GLY A 114 18.92 14.66 64.52
N VAL A 115 19.11 13.76 63.56
CA VAL A 115 20.14 12.69 63.60
C VAL A 115 21.14 12.92 62.48
N LYS A 116 22.43 12.99 62.81
CA LYS A 116 23.53 13.10 61.85
C LYS A 116 24.45 11.88 61.94
N ILE A 117 24.70 11.25 60.80
CA ILE A 117 25.56 10.07 60.69
C ILE A 117 26.84 10.46 59.94
N ASN A 118 27.95 10.67 60.65
CA ASN A 118 29.25 10.97 60.10
C ASN A 118 30.24 9.76 60.26
N GLY A 119 29.83 8.68 60.87
CA GLY A 119 30.58 7.44 61.04
C GLY A 119 29.85 6.28 60.34
N ASP A 120 30.57 5.28 59.86
CA ASP A 120 29.95 4.11 59.25
C ASP A 120 29.14 3.30 60.27
N ILE A 121 27.96 2.82 59.84
CA ILE A 121 27.16 1.89 60.64
C ILE A 121 27.13 0.57 59.90
N THR A 122 27.71 -0.46 60.50
CA THR A 122 27.93 -1.73 59.83
C THR A 122 27.33 -2.91 60.63
N SER A 123 26.89 -3.93 59.89
CA SER A 123 26.63 -5.28 60.38
C SER A 123 27.06 -6.27 59.31
N THR A 124 27.81 -7.27 59.68
CA THR A 124 28.26 -8.33 58.77
C THR A 124 27.18 -9.39 58.53
N THR A 125 26.11 -9.33 59.29
CA THR A 125 25.02 -10.31 59.25
C THR A 125 23.64 -9.68 59.03
N ASN A 126 22.86 -9.53 60.08
CA ASN A 126 21.47 -9.09 60.10
C ASN A 126 21.16 -8.12 61.25
N GLY A 127 22.12 -7.29 61.64
CA GLY A 127 21.88 -6.24 62.64
C GLY A 127 20.94 -5.17 62.10
N ASN A 128 20.03 -4.66 62.91
CA ASN A 128 19.01 -3.72 62.53
C ASN A 128 19.29 -2.30 63.04
N LEU A 129 19.03 -1.32 62.22
CA LEU A 129 19.10 0.10 62.54
C LEU A 129 17.75 0.77 62.39
N THR A 130 17.28 1.40 63.44
CA THR A 130 16.09 2.26 63.39
C THR A 130 16.51 3.69 63.75
N ILE A 131 16.16 4.64 62.92
CA ILE A 131 16.33 6.08 63.13
C ILE A 131 14.96 6.73 63.15
N HIS A 132 14.63 7.34 64.26
CA HIS A 132 13.41 8.18 64.34
C HIS A 132 13.82 9.60 64.67
N SER A 133 13.36 10.56 63.89
CA SER A 133 13.65 11.99 64.15
C SER A 133 12.39 12.82 63.98
N GLY A 134 12.06 13.60 65.00
CA GLY A 134 11.05 14.67 64.87
C GLY A 134 11.55 15.83 64.00
N GLY A 135 12.87 15.97 63.85
CA GLY A 135 13.55 16.93 62.98
C GLY A 135 14.12 16.24 61.74
N TRP A 136 15.33 16.63 61.34
CA TRP A 136 16.01 16.14 60.14
C TRP A 136 16.87 14.89 60.37
N VAL A 137 17.22 14.18 59.30
CA VAL A 137 18.19 13.09 59.25
C VAL A 137 19.18 13.33 58.14
N ASP A 138 20.49 13.47 58.46
CA ASP A 138 21.58 13.64 57.53
C ASP A 138 22.55 12.46 57.63
N VAL A 139 22.77 11.78 56.48
CA VAL A 139 23.64 10.63 56.38
C VAL A 139 24.80 10.94 55.44
N HIS A 140 26.02 11.00 55.95
CA HIS A 140 27.24 11.30 55.22
C HIS A 140 28.19 10.11 55.05
N LYS A 141 27.91 8.97 55.68
CA LYS A 141 28.74 7.78 55.67
C LYS A 141 27.92 6.51 55.39
N ASN A 142 28.64 5.39 55.30
CA ASN A 142 28.03 4.12 54.87
C ASN A 142 27.13 3.50 55.95
N ILE A 143 26.01 2.96 55.51
CA ILE A 143 25.16 2.07 56.31
C ILE A 143 25.13 0.71 55.63
N THR A 144 25.77 -0.33 56.24
CA THR A 144 25.86 -1.67 55.70
C THR A 144 25.33 -2.67 56.71
N LEU A 145 24.10 -3.14 56.49
CA LEU A 145 23.41 -4.03 57.44
C LEU A 145 23.23 -5.46 56.90
N GLY A 146 23.77 -5.77 55.74
CA GLY A 146 23.58 -7.09 55.12
C GLY A 146 22.09 -7.35 54.87
N THR A 147 21.55 -8.40 55.51
CA THR A 147 20.11 -8.71 55.47
C THR A 147 19.33 -8.05 56.63
N GLY A 148 19.97 -7.19 57.40
CA GLY A 148 19.31 -6.45 58.48
C GLY A 148 18.38 -5.35 57.98
N PHE A 149 17.51 -4.92 58.88
CA PHE A 149 16.52 -3.89 58.60
C PHE A 149 17.04 -2.48 58.83
N LEU A 150 16.85 -1.61 57.87
CA LEU A 150 17.00 -0.17 58.03
C LEU A 150 15.62 0.50 58.02
N ASN A 151 15.24 1.10 59.13
CA ASN A 151 14.03 1.89 59.28
C ASN A 151 14.38 3.33 59.64
N ILE A 152 14.09 4.29 58.82
CA ILE A 152 14.26 5.72 59.06
C ILE A 152 12.90 6.39 58.98
N THR A 153 12.53 7.12 60.00
CA THR A 153 11.35 7.99 60.01
C THR A 153 11.79 9.39 60.43
N SER A 154 11.47 10.38 59.59
CA SER A 154 11.80 11.78 59.88
C SER A 154 10.57 12.65 59.81
N GLY A 155 10.48 13.60 60.75
CA GLY A 155 9.44 14.64 60.76
C GLY A 155 9.81 15.87 59.93
N ASP A 156 11.07 16.01 59.49
CA ASP A 156 11.54 17.15 58.70
C ASP A 156 12.21 16.69 57.40
N SER A 157 13.49 16.86 57.16
CA SER A 157 14.21 16.45 55.98
C SER A 157 15.01 15.19 56.15
N VAL A 158 15.22 14.45 55.07
CA VAL A 158 16.18 13.34 54.98
C VAL A 158 17.13 13.64 53.83
N ALA A 159 18.44 13.65 54.11
CA ALA A 159 19.48 13.81 53.12
C ALA A 159 20.50 12.67 53.22
N PHE A 160 20.90 12.13 52.08
CA PHE A 160 22.04 11.25 51.90
C PHE A 160 22.99 11.94 50.96
N GLU A 161 24.10 12.46 51.46
CA GLU A 161 25.05 13.19 50.64
C GLU A 161 26.45 13.13 51.23
N SER A 162 27.45 13.25 50.40
CA SER A 162 28.85 13.36 50.81
C SER A 162 29.10 14.68 51.56
N GLU A 163 29.96 14.63 52.53
CA GLU A 163 30.37 15.79 53.34
C GLU A 163 31.08 16.90 52.51
N ASN A 164 31.57 16.54 51.29
CA ASN A 164 32.34 17.46 50.43
C ASN A 164 31.54 18.08 49.31
N THR A 165 30.44 18.74 49.57
CA THR A 165 29.67 19.50 48.56
C THR A 165 30.35 20.76 48.03
N ILE A 166 31.50 21.20 48.60
CA ILE A 166 32.25 22.39 48.21
C ILE A 166 33.14 22.12 46.99
N ASN A 167 33.57 20.89 46.73
CA ASN A 167 34.35 20.52 45.53
C ASN A 167 33.52 19.76 44.47
N LYS A 168 33.01 20.53 43.53
CA LYS A 168 32.15 20.04 42.44
C LYS A 168 32.77 18.97 41.51
N ASN A 169 34.01 18.51 41.77
CA ASN A 169 34.76 17.65 40.86
C ASN A 169 35.04 16.20 41.38
N ARG A 170 34.48 15.76 42.48
CA ARG A 170 34.65 14.36 42.92
C ARG A 170 33.47 13.50 42.47
N ARG A 171 33.80 12.44 41.72
CA ARG A 171 32.90 11.54 41.03
C ARG A 171 32.49 10.28 41.79
N ALA A 172 32.81 10.11 43.03
CA ALA A 172 32.50 8.92 43.80
C ALA A 172 31.31 9.14 44.74
N ALA A 173 30.38 8.21 44.76
CA ALA A 173 29.34 8.12 45.78
C ALA A 173 30.00 7.82 47.14
N ASP A 174 29.94 8.77 48.07
CA ASP A 174 30.61 8.66 49.35
C ASP A 174 29.76 7.98 50.43
N ALA A 175 28.43 7.96 50.27
CA ALA A 175 27.54 7.26 51.18
C ALA A 175 27.00 5.96 50.56
N GLN A 176 27.14 4.84 51.25
CA GLN A 176 26.58 3.54 50.85
C GLN A 176 25.55 3.07 51.87
N ILE A 177 24.42 2.56 51.34
CA ILE A 177 23.39 1.93 52.16
C ILE A 177 23.16 0.51 51.61
N THR A 178 23.48 -0.48 52.45
CA THR A 178 23.23 -1.89 52.16
C THR A 178 22.33 -2.46 53.24
N ALA A 179 21.07 -2.59 52.97
CA ALA A 179 20.05 -3.03 53.92
C ALA A 179 18.74 -3.38 53.24
N GLN A 180 17.85 -4.06 53.95
CA GLN A 180 16.42 -4.07 53.65
C GLN A 180 15.65 -3.15 54.58
N GLY A 181 14.46 -2.71 54.21
CA GLY A 181 13.63 -1.92 55.12
C GLY A 181 13.05 -0.64 54.49
N THR A 182 12.69 0.32 55.30
CA THR A 182 11.95 1.50 54.85
C THR A 182 12.54 2.79 55.44
N ILE A 183 12.81 3.74 54.56
CA ILE A 183 13.10 5.13 54.89
C ILE A 183 11.82 5.92 54.68
N ARG A 184 11.23 6.51 55.70
CA ARG A 184 9.98 7.25 55.63
C ARG A 184 10.18 8.72 56.03
N LEU A 185 9.74 9.59 55.16
CA LEU A 185 9.68 11.03 55.37
C LEU A 185 8.21 11.48 55.26
N THR A 186 7.64 12.05 56.34
CA THR A 186 6.25 12.49 56.36
C THR A 186 6.13 13.92 56.87
N GLY A 187 5.30 14.73 56.26
CA GLY A 187 4.99 16.08 56.77
C GLY A 187 4.86 17.15 55.66
N GLU A 188 4.42 18.33 56.04
CA GLU A 188 4.38 19.51 55.16
C GLU A 188 5.76 20.19 55.14
N ASN A 189 6.15 20.78 54.00
CA ASN A 189 7.42 21.53 53.80
C ASN A 189 8.71 20.70 54.04
N LYS A 190 8.73 19.43 53.62
CA LYS A 190 9.84 18.53 53.88
C LYS A 190 10.61 18.23 52.55
N THR A 191 11.97 18.18 52.68
CA THR A 191 12.86 17.91 51.57
C THR A 191 13.42 16.50 51.62
N PHE A 192 13.38 15.77 50.56
CA PHE A 192 14.12 14.54 50.35
C PHE A 192 15.24 14.79 49.33
N ARG A 193 16.49 14.47 49.73
CA ARG A 193 17.65 14.67 48.88
C ARG A 193 18.53 13.44 48.83
N LEU A 194 18.89 13.00 47.64
CA LEU A 194 19.97 12.04 47.39
C LEU A 194 21.01 12.73 46.51
N ASN A 195 22.28 12.66 46.92
CA ASN A 195 23.38 13.23 46.15
C ASN A 195 24.62 12.34 46.25
N ASN A 196 25.10 11.81 45.15
CA ASN A 196 26.24 10.90 45.06
C ASN A 196 26.15 9.73 46.04
N VAL A 197 25.14 8.87 45.88
CA VAL A 197 24.90 7.77 46.84
C VAL A 197 24.87 6.41 46.12
N SER A 198 25.29 5.37 46.90
CA SER A 198 25.11 3.96 46.55
C SER A 198 24.04 3.32 47.41
N LEU A 199 23.01 2.75 46.80
CA LEU A 199 21.91 2.08 47.49
C LEU A 199 21.88 0.59 47.09
N ASN A 200 22.01 -0.30 48.07
CA ASN A 200 21.91 -1.73 47.89
C ASN A 200 20.73 -2.27 48.70
N GLY A 201 19.66 -2.60 48.00
CA GLY A 201 18.46 -3.21 48.57
C GLY A 201 18.61 -4.73 48.70
N THR A 202 18.89 -5.22 49.90
CA THR A 202 19.01 -6.65 50.20
C THR A 202 17.65 -7.26 50.59
N GLY A 203 17.54 -8.59 50.64
CA GLY A 203 16.32 -9.28 51.05
C GLY A 203 15.07 -8.80 50.32
N ASN A 204 14.10 -8.23 51.03
CA ASN A 204 12.87 -7.65 50.47
C ASN A 204 13.05 -6.27 49.81
N GLY A 205 14.27 -5.78 49.76
CA GLY A 205 14.64 -4.52 49.11
C GLY A 205 14.56 -3.30 50.04
N LEU A 206 15.19 -2.21 49.59
CA LEU A 206 15.19 -0.92 50.29
C LEU A 206 14.07 -0.03 49.68
N LYS A 207 13.18 0.43 50.57
CA LYS A 207 12.03 1.24 50.17
C LYS A 207 12.14 2.65 50.76
N ILE A 208 12.10 3.65 49.91
CA ILE A 208 12.09 5.06 50.31
C ILE A 208 10.70 5.63 50.06
N ILE A 209 10.03 6.08 51.10
CA ILE A 209 8.69 6.62 51.07
C ILE A 209 8.74 8.09 51.49
N SER A 210 8.41 8.96 50.59
CA SER A 210 8.30 10.39 50.89
C SER A 210 6.86 10.87 50.65
N ILE A 211 6.24 11.39 51.70
CA ILE A 211 4.91 12.01 51.65
C ILE A 211 5.11 13.47 52.05
N ALA A 212 5.29 14.33 51.07
CA ALA A 212 5.61 15.72 51.32
C ALA A 212 4.54 16.65 50.67
N GLY A 213 4.25 17.77 51.40
CA GLY A 213 3.41 18.84 50.84
C GLY A 213 4.16 19.66 49.78
N ASN A 214 4.80 20.73 50.17
CA ASN A 214 5.16 21.85 49.27
C ASN A 214 6.63 21.90 48.78
N LEU A 215 7.48 20.88 48.96
CA LEU A 215 8.89 21.01 48.58
C LEU A 215 9.37 20.08 47.48
N SER A 216 10.38 20.57 46.78
CA SER A 216 11.02 19.82 45.71
C SER A 216 11.85 18.65 46.24
N HIS A 217 11.53 17.44 45.83
CA HIS A 217 12.45 16.32 45.98
C HIS A 217 13.60 16.47 44.98
N ARG A 218 14.83 16.32 45.45
CA ARG A 218 16.03 16.44 44.63
C ARG A 218 16.80 15.14 44.64
N LEU A 219 17.07 14.64 43.45
CA LEU A 219 18.00 13.56 43.22
C LEU A 219 19.12 14.12 42.34
N ASP A 220 20.30 14.22 42.92
CA ASP A 220 21.42 14.92 42.29
C ASP A 220 22.63 13.97 42.13
N GLY A 221 23.51 14.25 41.18
CA GLY A 221 24.80 13.63 41.02
C GLY A 221 24.75 12.19 40.47
N GLU A 222 25.57 11.31 41.03
CA GLU A 222 25.66 9.90 40.64
C GLU A 222 24.92 9.01 41.68
N ILE A 223 24.09 8.12 41.18
CA ILE A 223 23.35 7.16 42.01
C ILE A 223 23.66 5.75 41.55
N ASN A 224 24.23 4.93 42.45
CA ASN A 224 24.56 3.54 42.19
C ASN A 224 23.54 2.63 42.90
N ILE A 225 22.96 1.70 42.14
CA ILE A 225 21.92 0.80 42.66
C ILE A 225 22.37 -0.65 42.49
N SER A 226 22.25 -1.41 43.59
CA SER A 226 22.32 -2.86 43.55
C SER A 226 21.15 -3.46 44.34
N GLY A 227 20.69 -4.67 43.96
CA GLY A 227 19.49 -5.26 44.50
C GLY A 227 18.21 -4.48 44.18
N ASN A 228 17.21 -4.56 45.03
CA ASN A 228 15.89 -3.94 44.80
C ASN A 228 15.75 -2.64 45.57
N VAL A 229 15.65 -1.54 44.86
CA VAL A 229 15.45 -0.20 45.44
C VAL A 229 14.21 0.45 44.92
N THR A 230 13.33 0.90 45.80
CA THR A 230 12.08 1.59 45.42
C THR A 230 12.01 2.96 46.07
N ILE A 231 11.77 4.01 45.26
CA ILE A 231 11.51 5.37 45.78
C ILE A 231 10.06 5.76 45.42
N ASN A 232 9.25 5.94 46.43
CA ASN A 232 7.86 6.36 46.30
C ASN A 232 7.71 7.82 46.78
N GLN A 233 7.42 8.71 45.85
CA GLN A 233 7.15 10.12 46.14
C GLN A 233 5.65 10.40 46.05
N THR A 234 5.02 10.83 47.10
CA THR A 234 3.65 11.31 47.14
C THR A 234 3.63 12.79 47.49
N SER A 235 3.19 13.64 46.58
CA SER A 235 2.98 15.07 46.88
C SER A 235 1.54 15.28 47.31
N ASN A 236 1.38 15.85 48.51
CA ASN A 236 0.07 16.27 49.03
C ASN A 236 0.00 17.80 48.99
N HIS A 237 -0.98 18.37 48.31
CA HIS A 237 -1.02 19.81 48.13
C HIS A 237 -1.58 20.53 49.36
N GLY A 238 -0.75 21.41 49.97
CA GLY A 238 -1.11 22.23 51.11
C GLY A 238 -1.81 23.56 50.73
N ARG A 239 -2.21 24.30 51.70
CA ARG A 239 -3.24 25.34 51.77
C ARG A 239 -3.00 26.66 51.08
N LYS A 240 -1.93 26.94 50.33
CA LYS A 240 -1.66 28.30 49.83
C LYS A 240 -1.65 28.42 48.31
N PRO A 241 -2.51 29.33 47.74
CA PRO A 241 -2.74 29.40 46.27
C PRO A 241 -1.66 30.10 45.45
N TRP A 242 -0.65 30.70 46.06
CA TRP A 242 0.33 31.57 45.36
C TRP A 242 1.75 31.04 45.33
N GLU A 243 2.01 29.84 45.85
CA GLU A 243 3.32 29.24 45.75
C GLU A 243 3.42 28.47 44.43
N THR A 244 4.13 29.04 43.50
CA THR A 244 4.41 28.45 42.18
C THR A 244 5.47 27.36 42.29
N SER A 245 5.16 26.19 41.83
CA SER A 245 6.04 25.07 41.48
C SER A 245 6.36 24.04 42.56
N HIS A 246 5.57 22.99 42.58
CA HIS A 246 5.89 21.77 43.35
C HIS A 246 6.48 20.68 42.44
N ARG A 247 7.41 21.06 41.55
CA ARG A 247 8.09 20.10 40.67
C ARG A 247 9.18 19.37 41.44
N SER A 248 9.28 18.05 41.23
CA SER A 248 10.46 17.28 41.60
C SER A 248 11.54 17.47 40.53
N TYR A 249 12.80 17.57 41.01
CA TYR A 249 13.95 17.72 40.11
C TYR A 249 14.76 16.44 40.11
N TRP A 250 14.95 15.91 38.91
CA TRP A 250 15.85 14.81 38.65
C TRP A 250 17.10 15.38 37.96
N ASN A 251 18.14 15.66 38.76
CA ASN A 251 19.43 16.17 38.26
C ASN A 251 20.52 15.10 38.32
N VAL A 252 20.13 13.81 38.22
CA VAL A 252 21.06 12.70 38.24
C VAL A 252 21.82 12.66 36.92
N SER A 253 23.14 12.75 37.00
CA SER A 253 24.04 12.64 35.87
C SER A 253 24.19 11.19 35.44
N ASN A 254 24.38 10.28 36.37
CA ASN A 254 24.54 8.84 36.11
C ASN A 254 23.67 8.06 37.09
N LEU A 255 22.81 7.22 36.56
CA LEU A 255 22.13 6.19 37.33
C LEU A 255 22.71 4.83 36.93
N ASN A 256 23.50 4.25 37.82
CA ASN A 256 24.19 3.00 37.55
C ASN A 256 23.48 1.84 38.26
N LEU A 257 23.11 0.80 37.53
CA LEU A 257 22.49 -0.41 38.07
C LEU A 257 23.40 -1.61 37.87
N ALA A 258 23.66 -2.32 38.98
CA ALA A 258 24.34 -3.61 38.96
C ALA A 258 23.47 -4.67 38.23
N GLU A 259 24.08 -5.78 37.84
CA GLU A 259 23.39 -6.90 37.19
C GLU A 259 22.22 -7.42 38.08
N GLY A 260 21.07 -7.62 37.46
CA GLY A 260 19.85 -8.07 38.14
C GLY A 260 19.18 -7.05 39.06
N ALA A 261 19.74 -5.87 39.27
CA ALA A 261 19.17 -4.85 40.16
C ALA A 261 17.86 -4.26 39.55
N VAL A 262 16.94 -3.90 40.45
CA VAL A 262 15.69 -3.25 40.07
C VAL A 262 15.55 -1.93 40.81
N PHE A 263 15.51 -0.86 40.06
CA PHE A 263 15.21 0.48 40.55
C PHE A 263 13.82 0.90 40.14
N THR A 264 12.96 1.22 41.07
CA THR A 264 11.61 1.73 40.82
C THR A 264 11.44 3.11 41.45
N PHE A 265 11.13 4.10 40.61
CA PHE A 265 10.76 5.45 41.03
C PHE A 265 9.29 5.66 40.75
N THR A 266 8.51 5.93 41.79
CA THR A 266 7.07 6.24 41.65
C THR A 266 6.80 7.67 42.11
N LYS A 267 6.22 8.46 41.21
CA LYS A 267 5.70 9.79 41.54
C LYS A 267 4.19 9.80 41.49
N ARG A 268 3.57 10.09 42.64
CA ARG A 268 2.12 10.22 42.76
C ARG A 268 1.79 11.60 43.35
N THR A 269 0.76 12.24 42.83
CA THR A 269 0.21 13.48 43.34
C THR A 269 -1.20 13.24 43.87
N LEU A 270 -1.47 13.58 45.09
CA LEU A 270 -2.79 13.51 45.69
C LEU A 270 -3.33 14.94 45.82
N THR A 271 -4.10 15.39 44.86
CA THR A 271 -4.77 16.70 44.94
C THR A 271 -6.26 16.55 44.71
N ASN A 272 -7.02 17.03 45.69
CA ASN A 272 -8.48 17.02 45.66
C ASN A 272 -9.09 18.43 45.62
N ARG A 273 -8.32 19.47 45.18
CA ARG A 273 -8.83 20.87 45.23
C ARG A 273 -8.86 21.52 43.86
N THR A 274 -10.01 22.09 43.56
CA THR A 274 -10.23 23.06 42.50
C THR A 274 -10.14 24.45 43.11
N TYR A 275 -9.31 25.33 42.57
CA TYR A 275 -9.29 26.73 42.95
C TYR A 275 -10.53 27.47 42.44
N PRO A 276 -10.95 28.58 43.09
CA PRO A 276 -12.12 29.38 42.66
C PRO A 276 -12.00 29.89 41.22
N ASN A 277 -10.78 29.98 40.69
CA ASN A 277 -10.52 30.44 39.29
C ASN A 277 -10.43 29.24 38.29
N GLY A 278 -10.81 28.03 38.69
CA GLY A 278 -10.73 26.85 37.83
C GLY A 278 -9.32 26.28 37.58
N ASN A 279 -8.29 26.90 38.16
CA ASN A 279 -6.89 26.44 38.01
C ASN A 279 -6.56 25.33 38.97
N ARG A 280 -5.85 24.30 38.50
CA ARG A 280 -5.33 23.17 39.25
C ARG A 280 -3.81 23.10 39.03
N ASP A 281 -3.05 23.03 40.15
CA ASP A 281 -1.60 22.94 40.06
C ASP A 281 -1.11 21.49 39.92
N PHE A 282 -0.01 21.33 39.21
CA PHE A 282 0.61 20.04 38.94
C PHE A 282 1.96 19.92 39.61
N ALA A 283 2.13 18.85 40.34
CA ALA A 283 3.45 18.39 40.71
C ALA A 283 4.00 17.48 39.60
N GLY A 284 4.79 18.03 38.70
CA GLY A 284 5.51 17.31 37.68
C GLY A 284 6.91 16.89 38.11
N VAL A 285 7.61 16.24 37.21
CA VAL A 285 9.05 15.96 37.33
C VAL A 285 9.78 16.65 36.19
N GLU A 286 10.82 17.37 36.54
CA GLU A 286 11.77 17.95 35.59
C GLU A 286 13.02 17.08 35.54
N PHE A 287 13.31 16.49 34.40
CA PHE A 287 14.49 15.65 34.17
C PHE A 287 15.59 16.52 33.55
N ASN A 288 16.56 16.89 34.38
CA ASN A 288 17.54 17.92 34.04
C ASN A 288 18.93 17.35 34.09
N GLY A 289 19.34 16.28 34.23
CA GLY A 289 20.71 15.74 34.32
C GLY A 289 21.82 16.81 34.55
N LEU A 290 22.92 16.44 35.06
CA LEU A 290 24.03 17.36 35.29
C LEU A 290 24.66 17.75 33.93
N ASN A 291 24.95 19.05 33.70
CA ASN A 291 25.53 19.56 32.46
C ASN A 291 24.72 19.22 31.18
N GLY A 292 23.39 19.10 31.29
CA GLY A 292 22.54 18.81 30.14
C GLY A 292 22.53 17.38 29.66
N ASN A 293 23.03 16.41 30.42
CA ASN A 293 23.04 14.99 30.10
C ASN A 293 22.55 14.12 31.27
N MET A 294 21.79 13.08 30.94
CA MET A 294 21.37 12.01 31.85
C MET A 294 21.86 10.68 31.31
N SER A 295 22.58 9.92 32.13
CA SER A 295 23.06 8.58 31.77
C SER A 295 22.38 7.51 32.60
N PHE A 296 21.92 6.45 31.96
CA PHE A 296 21.38 5.25 32.54
C PHE A 296 22.33 4.08 32.20
N ASN A 297 23.19 3.72 33.14
CA ASN A 297 24.10 2.59 33.00
C ASN A 297 23.45 1.35 33.62
N VAL A 298 22.74 0.58 32.83
CA VAL A 298 21.85 -0.49 33.28
C VAL A 298 22.43 -1.83 32.86
N ALA A 299 23.06 -2.53 33.77
CA ALA A 299 23.69 -3.81 33.49
C ALA A 299 22.65 -4.85 32.99
N LYS A 300 23.14 -5.93 32.38
CA LYS A 300 22.29 -7.00 31.85
C LYS A 300 21.31 -7.52 32.90
N GLY A 301 20.04 -7.68 32.56
CA GLY A 301 18.99 -8.15 33.48
C GLY A 301 18.51 -7.10 34.48
N ALA A 302 19.19 -5.96 34.63
CA ALA A 302 18.74 -4.89 35.51
C ALA A 302 17.60 -4.07 34.89
N ARG A 303 16.79 -3.43 35.74
CA ARG A 303 15.61 -2.69 35.32
C ARG A 303 15.48 -1.36 36.02
N VAL A 304 15.26 -0.31 35.23
CA VAL A 304 14.87 1.03 35.72
C VAL A 304 13.42 1.28 35.35
N ILE A 305 12.60 1.61 36.34
CA ILE A 305 11.16 1.83 36.14
C ILE A 305 10.78 3.18 36.77
N PHE A 306 10.33 4.10 35.93
CA PHE A 306 9.73 5.36 36.37
C PHE A 306 8.21 5.27 36.21
N ASN A 307 7.49 5.08 37.30
CA ASN A 307 6.03 5.11 37.36
C ASN A 307 5.57 6.55 37.64
N LEU A 308 5.25 7.29 36.61
CA LEU A 308 4.88 8.71 36.70
C LEU A 308 3.36 8.82 36.61
N LYS A 309 2.71 8.81 37.78
CA LYS A 309 1.24 8.82 37.92
C LYS A 309 0.79 10.14 38.56
N PRO A 310 0.43 11.18 37.79
CA PRO A 310 -0.22 12.35 38.35
C PRO A 310 -1.61 11.96 38.88
N SER A 311 -2.16 12.81 39.73
CA SER A 311 -3.45 12.58 40.39
C SER A 311 -4.59 12.30 39.40
N GLU A 312 -5.66 11.70 39.89
CA GLU A 312 -6.90 11.42 39.15
C GLU A 312 -7.62 12.67 38.61
N PHE A 313 -7.09 13.87 38.84
CA PHE A 313 -7.78 15.13 38.54
C PHE A 313 -7.06 16.04 37.53
N THR A 314 -7.88 16.73 36.78
CA THR A 314 -7.70 17.59 35.65
C THR A 314 -6.60 18.66 35.78
N GLY A 315 -5.70 18.69 34.81
CA GLY A 315 -4.73 19.75 34.66
C GLY A 315 -5.15 20.93 33.80
N ARG A 316 -4.42 22.03 33.94
CA ARG A 316 -4.54 23.14 32.99
C ARG A 316 -4.31 22.65 31.57
N PRO A 317 -5.20 22.97 30.62
CA PRO A 317 -4.91 22.70 29.22
C PRO A 317 -3.59 23.38 28.82
N GLY A 318 -2.65 22.60 28.28
CA GLY A 318 -1.45 23.12 27.65
C GLY A 318 -0.15 23.06 28.45
N VAL A 319 -0.14 22.61 29.71
CA VAL A 319 1.10 22.41 30.49
C VAL A 319 1.46 20.91 30.57
N SER A 320 2.71 20.57 30.23
CA SER A 320 3.24 19.21 30.40
C SER A 320 3.74 19.01 31.83
N PRO A 321 3.26 18.00 32.55
CA PRO A 321 3.73 17.75 33.92
C PRO A 321 5.15 17.18 33.96
N TYR A 322 5.61 16.60 32.85
CA TYR A 322 6.93 15.97 32.74
C TYR A 322 7.72 16.65 31.64
N GLU A 323 8.89 17.19 32.00
CA GLU A 323 9.79 17.86 31.10
C GLU A 323 11.14 17.17 31.07
N PHE A 324 11.58 16.72 29.91
CA PHE A 324 12.91 16.16 29.69
C PHE A 324 13.77 17.24 29.02
N LYS A 325 14.68 17.86 29.78
CA LYS A 325 15.49 18.97 29.31
C LYS A 325 16.91 18.59 28.94
N SER A 326 17.33 17.40 29.30
CA SER A 326 18.69 16.89 29.07
C SER A 326 18.71 15.78 28.06
N ASN A 327 19.80 15.71 27.32
CA ASN A 327 20.10 14.56 26.47
C ASN A 327 20.10 13.27 27.29
N ILE A 328 19.68 12.18 26.66
CA ILE A 328 19.59 10.87 27.31
C ILE A 328 20.65 9.94 26.70
N THR A 329 21.41 9.27 27.57
CA THR A 329 22.26 8.14 27.21
C THR A 329 21.83 6.92 28.03
N ALA A 330 21.67 5.75 27.40
CA ALA A 330 21.41 4.50 28.12
C ALA A 330 22.26 3.37 27.53
N LEU A 331 22.90 2.58 28.43
CA LEU A 331 23.81 1.51 28.02
C LEU A 331 23.83 0.37 29.02
N GLY A 332 24.41 -0.77 28.66
CA GLY A 332 24.69 -1.90 29.57
C GLY A 332 23.77 -3.11 29.43
N GLY A 333 22.82 -3.11 28.51
CA GLY A 333 22.04 -4.30 28.16
C GLY A 333 20.81 -4.60 29.04
N GLY A 334 20.48 -3.72 29.99
CA GLY A 334 19.27 -3.80 30.79
C GLY A 334 18.08 -3.08 30.15
N SER A 335 17.08 -2.71 30.96
CA SER A 335 15.89 -2.00 30.50
C SER A 335 15.60 -0.72 31.29
N VAL A 336 15.14 0.30 30.58
CA VAL A 336 14.67 1.59 31.14
C VAL A 336 13.24 1.84 30.65
N LEU A 337 12.32 2.00 31.57
CA LEU A 337 10.93 2.28 31.31
C LEU A 337 10.49 3.57 32.00
N PHE A 338 10.00 4.52 31.24
CA PHE A 338 9.21 5.64 31.75
C PHE A 338 7.73 5.35 31.44
N ASP A 339 6.94 5.05 32.46
CA ASP A 339 5.50 4.85 32.36
C ASP A 339 4.77 6.10 32.85
N ILE A 340 4.30 6.88 31.90
CA ILE A 340 3.66 8.18 32.14
C ILE A 340 2.15 8.00 32.02
N THR A 341 1.45 8.06 33.15
CA THR A 341 -0.01 8.00 33.19
C THR A 341 -0.56 9.37 33.60
N ALA A 342 -1.43 9.95 32.78
CA ALA A 342 -2.13 11.19 33.16
C ALA A 342 -3.63 11.08 32.86
N ASN A 343 -4.45 11.24 33.90
CA ASN A 343 -5.91 11.38 33.74
C ASN A 343 -6.27 12.82 33.39
N LEU A 344 -7.07 13.01 32.33
CA LEU A 344 -7.80 14.22 31.93
C LEU A 344 -6.97 15.41 31.38
N SER A 345 -7.35 15.87 30.18
CA SER A 345 -7.08 17.17 29.50
C SER A 345 -5.65 17.76 29.49
N GLY A 346 -4.66 17.15 30.12
CA GLY A 346 -3.26 17.62 30.15
C GLY A 346 -2.42 17.08 28.98
N ARG A 347 -1.26 17.71 28.75
CA ARG A 347 -0.19 17.14 27.91
C ARG A 347 0.55 16.06 28.71
N GLY A 348 1.12 15.06 28.03
CA GLY A 348 1.94 14.04 28.66
C GLY A 348 3.34 14.58 29.02
N ALA A 349 4.31 14.30 28.17
CA ALA A 349 5.68 14.76 28.36
C ALA A 349 6.11 15.76 27.28
N GLU A 350 6.98 16.70 27.66
CA GLU A 350 7.65 17.61 26.74
C GLU A 350 9.13 17.23 26.64
N LEU A 351 9.58 16.92 25.42
CA LEU A 351 10.96 16.55 25.11
C LEU A 351 11.67 17.81 24.57
N LYS A 352 12.61 18.35 25.37
CA LYS A 352 13.39 19.57 25.09
C LYS A 352 14.88 19.27 24.93
N MET A 353 15.19 18.07 24.47
CA MET A 353 16.55 17.57 24.26
C MET A 353 16.90 17.49 22.79
N ASP A 354 18.19 17.43 22.51
CA ASP A 354 18.73 17.34 21.14
C ASP A 354 19.05 15.89 20.75
N THR A 355 19.40 15.02 21.74
CA THR A 355 19.82 13.63 21.46
C THR A 355 19.31 12.62 22.46
N ILE A 356 19.05 11.41 21.95
CA ILE A 356 18.80 10.19 22.73
C ILE A 356 19.75 9.11 22.17
N ASN A 357 20.69 8.62 22.99
CA ASN A 357 21.66 7.60 22.61
C ASN A 357 21.47 6.33 23.43
N ILE A 358 21.08 5.25 22.80
CA ILE A 358 20.86 3.94 23.41
C ILE A 358 21.84 2.95 22.80
N SER A 359 22.54 2.20 23.61
CA SER A 359 23.56 1.24 23.15
C SER A 359 23.69 0.02 24.06
N GLY A 360 24.55 -0.91 23.67
CA GLY A 360 24.88 -2.08 24.51
C GLY A 360 23.76 -3.08 24.70
N GLY A 361 22.79 -3.18 23.80
CA GLY A 361 21.64 -4.08 23.91
C GLY A 361 20.53 -3.57 24.84
N THR A 362 20.57 -2.30 25.23
CA THR A 362 19.61 -1.70 26.16
C THR A 362 18.24 -1.52 25.53
N ASN A 363 17.18 -1.84 26.26
CA ASN A 363 15.81 -1.55 25.89
C ASN A 363 15.33 -0.28 26.59
N PHE A 364 15.08 0.78 25.86
CA PHE A 364 14.62 2.05 26.41
C PHE A 364 13.21 2.39 25.92
N THR A 365 12.27 2.57 26.84
CA THR A 365 10.88 2.85 26.55
C THR A 365 10.39 4.11 27.23
N LEU A 366 9.89 5.05 26.45
CA LEU A 366 9.06 6.16 26.90
C LEU A 366 7.61 5.83 26.47
N GLN A 367 6.76 5.47 27.42
CA GLN A 367 5.36 5.24 27.12
C GLN A 367 4.45 6.18 27.89
N SER A 368 3.34 6.54 27.27
CA SER A 368 2.36 7.45 27.85
C SER A 368 0.95 6.87 27.75
N GLN A 369 0.18 7.06 28.81
CA GLN A 369 -1.26 6.75 28.86
C GLN A 369 -2.00 8.04 29.23
N VAL A 370 -1.98 9.03 28.36
CA VAL A 370 -2.50 10.36 28.66
C VAL A 370 -3.84 10.59 27.96
N ARG A 371 -4.81 11.12 28.69
CA ARG A 371 -6.08 11.64 28.13
C ARG A 371 -5.98 13.11 27.81
N GLY A 372 -5.15 13.50 26.89
CA GLY A 372 -4.95 14.91 26.57
C GLY A 372 -4.75 15.16 25.07
N ASN A 373 -4.29 16.36 24.73
CA ASN A 373 -4.05 16.69 23.33
C ASN A 373 -2.82 15.97 22.75
N ASP A 374 -1.74 15.89 23.53
CA ASP A 374 -0.46 15.32 23.07
C ASP A 374 0.13 14.41 24.16
N ALA A 375 0.47 13.16 23.82
CA ALA A 375 1.20 12.28 24.73
C ALA A 375 2.67 12.71 24.87
N PHE A 376 3.30 13.03 23.73
CA PHE A 376 4.64 13.58 23.67
C PHE A 376 4.68 14.80 22.75
N LYS A 377 5.23 15.90 23.25
CA LYS A 377 5.54 17.09 22.48
C LYS A 377 7.05 17.23 22.35
N ILE A 378 7.56 17.26 21.12
CA ILE A 378 8.97 17.48 20.83
C ILE A 378 9.14 18.94 20.39
N THR A 379 10.00 19.71 21.08
CA THR A 379 10.14 21.17 20.87
C THR A 379 11.47 21.59 20.28
N LYS A 380 12.42 20.66 20.15
CA LYS A 380 13.70 20.84 19.48
C LYS A 380 13.89 19.81 18.41
N ASP A 381 14.83 20.02 17.52
CA ASP A 381 15.29 18.98 16.61
C ASP A 381 15.87 17.82 17.43
N LEU A 382 15.45 16.60 17.14
CA LEU A 382 15.79 15.43 17.94
C LEU A 382 16.48 14.36 17.11
N ALA A 383 17.67 13.96 17.53
CA ALA A 383 18.39 12.82 17.00
C ALA A 383 18.28 11.61 17.94
N ILE A 384 17.87 10.46 17.42
CA ILE A 384 17.73 9.21 18.18
C ILE A 384 18.69 8.17 17.60
N ASN A 385 19.59 7.66 18.43
CA ASN A 385 20.48 6.56 18.10
C ASN A 385 20.20 5.38 19.03
N ALA A 386 19.86 4.23 18.49
CA ALA A 386 19.66 2.98 19.22
C ALA A 386 20.49 1.82 18.64
N THR A 387 21.69 2.12 18.14
CA THR A 387 22.56 1.11 17.51
C THR A 387 22.81 -0.09 18.42
N GLY A 388 22.46 -1.28 17.93
CA GLY A 388 22.52 -2.53 18.70
C GLY A 388 21.53 -2.62 19.87
N SER A 389 20.52 -1.76 19.91
CA SER A 389 19.57 -1.59 21.00
C SER A 389 18.16 -1.31 20.50
N ASN A 390 17.19 -1.15 21.42
CA ASN A 390 15.82 -0.85 21.09
C ASN A 390 15.37 0.44 21.80
N PHE A 391 14.77 1.35 21.06
CA PHE A 391 14.12 2.55 21.56
C PHE A 391 12.64 2.55 21.18
N THR A 392 11.79 2.83 22.15
CA THR A 392 10.34 2.94 21.94
C THR A 392 9.81 4.24 22.54
N LEU A 393 9.14 5.04 21.72
CA LEU A 393 8.36 6.21 22.14
C LEU A 393 6.92 5.98 21.72
N GLN A 394 6.05 5.64 22.66
CA GLN A 394 4.70 5.24 22.32
C GLN A 394 3.63 5.74 23.29
N GLN A 395 2.45 5.94 22.75
CA GLN A 395 1.24 5.96 23.56
C GLN A 395 0.69 4.53 23.65
N SER A 396 0.58 3.99 24.85
CA SER A 396 -0.02 2.68 25.08
C SER A 396 -1.52 2.84 25.32
N ALA A 397 -2.31 2.00 24.66
CA ALA A 397 -3.74 1.93 24.86
C ALA A 397 -4.05 0.84 25.88
N ASP A 398 -4.32 1.20 27.12
CA ASP A 398 -5.11 0.33 28.00
C ASP A 398 -6.53 0.89 28.11
N SER A 399 -7.46 0.00 27.92
CA SER A 399 -8.92 -0.06 28.14
C SER A 399 -9.64 1.14 28.80
N PHE A 400 -9.39 2.37 28.40
CA PHE A 400 -10.18 3.50 28.87
C PHE A 400 -11.29 3.83 27.87
N GLN A 401 -12.52 3.55 28.25
CA GLN A 401 -13.70 4.09 27.61
C GLN A 401 -13.68 5.62 27.74
N ASN A 402 -13.72 6.34 26.59
CA ASN A 402 -13.89 7.78 26.45
C ASN A 402 -12.71 8.70 26.81
N GLY A 403 -11.96 9.14 25.81
CA GLY A 403 -11.08 10.31 25.88
C GLY A 403 -9.59 10.05 25.77
N PHE A 404 -9.12 9.57 24.62
CA PHE A 404 -7.70 9.38 24.33
C PHE A 404 -7.00 10.70 23.95
N SER A 405 -5.69 10.73 24.14
CA SER A 405 -4.85 11.77 23.55
C SER A 405 -5.09 11.84 22.04
N LYS A 406 -5.32 13.04 21.53
CA LYS A 406 -5.51 13.22 20.10
C LYS A 406 -4.26 12.85 19.30
N ARG A 407 -3.07 13.02 19.91
CA ARG A 407 -1.78 12.77 19.27
C ARG A 407 -0.82 12.04 20.18
N ALA A 408 -0.21 10.95 19.68
CA ALA A 408 0.88 10.27 20.36
C ALA A 408 2.14 11.16 20.37
N ILE A 409 2.47 11.70 19.21
CA ILE A 409 3.61 12.60 19.00
C ILE A 409 3.12 13.87 18.30
N ASN A 410 3.57 15.02 18.79
CA ASN A 410 3.33 16.31 18.16
C ASN A 410 4.65 17.08 18.04
N THR A 411 5.07 17.36 16.81
CA THR A 411 6.25 18.17 16.54
C THR A 411 6.24 18.79 15.16
N THR A 412 6.80 20.02 15.08
CA THR A 412 7.14 20.70 13.84
C THR A 412 8.66 20.70 13.61
N ARG A 413 9.42 20.01 14.49
CA ARG A 413 10.88 19.97 14.46
C ARG A 413 11.37 18.75 13.70
N ASN A 414 12.63 18.79 13.28
CA ASN A 414 13.25 17.70 12.56
C ASN A 414 13.50 16.49 13.48
N LEU A 415 13.32 15.30 12.92
CA LEU A 415 13.56 14.05 13.61
C LEU A 415 14.55 13.20 12.80
N THR A 416 15.68 12.87 13.41
CA THR A 416 16.71 12.04 12.78
C THR A 416 16.89 10.74 13.54
N LEU A 417 16.67 9.60 12.89
CA LEU A 417 16.84 8.26 13.45
C LEU A 417 18.16 7.69 12.91
N LEU A 418 19.17 7.57 13.79
CA LEU A 418 20.55 7.31 13.38
C LEU A 418 20.89 5.83 13.26
N GLY A 419 20.34 4.97 14.13
CA GLY A 419 20.63 3.54 14.09
C GLY A 419 19.82 2.71 15.09
N GLY A 420 19.80 1.38 14.93
CA GLY A 420 19.11 0.42 15.79
C GLY A 420 17.60 0.32 15.56
N ASN A 421 16.88 -0.36 16.44
CA ASN A 421 15.45 -0.54 16.34
C ASN A 421 14.68 0.59 17.03
N ILE A 422 13.95 1.39 16.29
CA ILE A 422 13.26 2.57 16.81
C ILE A 422 11.77 2.48 16.49
N THR A 423 10.93 2.47 17.52
CA THR A 423 9.47 2.47 17.37
C THR A 423 8.88 3.78 17.88
N LEU A 424 8.13 4.47 17.04
CA LEU A 424 7.50 5.76 17.34
C LEU A 424 6.00 5.71 17.06
N GLY A 425 5.18 6.35 17.90
CA GLY A 425 3.74 6.49 17.68
C GLY A 425 2.89 5.86 18.77
N GLY A 426 1.77 5.25 18.41
CA GLY A 426 0.91 4.66 19.43
C GLY A 426 -0.31 3.92 18.90
N GLN A 427 -0.98 3.24 19.82
CA GLN A 427 -2.28 2.64 19.56
C GLN A 427 -3.38 3.65 19.89
N ASN A 428 -4.42 3.70 19.06
CA ASN A 428 -5.60 4.57 19.24
C ASN A 428 -5.31 6.09 19.26
N SER A 429 -4.24 6.54 18.62
CA SER A 429 -3.89 7.95 18.56
C SER A 429 -3.28 8.33 17.21
N SER A 430 -3.41 9.59 16.81
CA SER A 430 -2.70 10.15 15.67
C SER A 430 -1.26 10.53 16.05
N SER A 431 -0.45 10.88 15.06
CA SER A 431 0.85 11.55 15.27
C SER A 431 1.00 12.66 14.22
N ASP A 432 1.43 13.84 14.67
CA ASP A 432 1.72 14.98 13.82
C ASP A 432 3.22 15.27 13.90
N ILE A 433 3.99 14.78 12.93
CA ILE A 433 5.43 14.99 12.79
C ILE A 433 5.65 15.76 11.49
N THR A 434 5.45 17.06 11.51
CA THR A 434 5.42 17.89 10.30
C THR A 434 6.78 18.49 9.93
N GLY A 435 7.82 18.31 10.77
CA GLY A 435 9.20 18.56 10.40
C GLY A 435 9.78 17.51 9.45
N ASN A 436 11.05 17.67 9.06
CA ASN A 436 11.73 16.68 8.25
C ASN A 436 12.07 15.44 9.08
N ILE A 437 11.81 14.26 8.51
CA ILE A 437 12.12 12.98 9.14
C ILE A 437 13.18 12.29 8.30
N THR A 438 14.29 11.93 8.93
CA THR A 438 15.38 11.21 8.28
C THR A 438 15.68 9.90 9.00
N ILE A 439 15.59 8.79 8.29
CA ILE A 439 15.92 7.44 8.77
C ILE A 439 17.28 7.08 8.19
N LYS A 440 18.35 7.15 8.99
CA LYS A 440 19.72 6.93 8.55
C LYS A 440 20.02 5.44 8.29
N LYS A 441 21.07 5.18 7.52
CA LYS A 441 21.60 3.82 7.27
C LYS A 441 21.90 3.14 8.62
N GLY A 442 21.40 1.90 8.81
CA GLY A 442 21.51 1.18 10.09
C GLY A 442 20.35 1.39 11.07
N ALA A 443 19.45 2.34 10.81
CA ALA A 443 18.21 2.46 11.56
C ALA A 443 17.10 1.58 10.95
N ASN A 444 16.42 0.85 11.83
CA ASN A 444 15.22 0.08 11.52
C ASN A 444 14.05 0.73 12.29
N ALA A 445 13.33 1.58 11.61
CA ALA A 445 12.29 2.41 12.21
C ALA A 445 10.89 1.86 11.95
N THR A 446 10.04 1.96 12.97
CA THR A 446 8.60 1.74 12.83
C THR A 446 7.86 3.00 13.28
N LEU A 447 7.09 3.60 12.38
CA LEU A 447 6.13 4.65 12.70
C LEU A 447 4.74 4.04 12.73
N GLN A 448 4.07 4.10 13.88
CA GLN A 448 2.78 3.41 14.03
C GLN A 448 1.65 4.30 14.54
N SER A 449 0.46 4.08 13.95
CA SER A 449 -0.80 4.58 14.45
C SER A 449 -1.89 3.51 14.25
N ARG A 450 -1.93 2.53 15.15
CA ARG A 450 -2.89 1.42 15.07
C ARG A 450 -4.15 1.72 15.88
N TYR A 451 -5.27 1.34 15.35
CA TYR A 451 -6.57 1.36 16.02
C TYR A 451 -7.03 -0.07 16.34
N SER A 452 -7.35 -0.32 17.61
CA SER A 452 -7.82 -1.63 18.07
C SER A 452 -9.24 -1.64 18.65
N GLY A 453 -10.01 -0.54 18.53
CA GLY A 453 -11.29 -0.37 19.24
C GLY A 453 -12.52 -0.21 18.32
N LYS A 454 -13.71 -0.17 18.93
CA LYS A 454 -15.01 -0.08 18.25
C LYS A 454 -15.23 1.29 17.59
N LYS A 455 -16.04 1.30 16.56
CA LYS A 455 -16.34 2.32 15.53
C LYS A 455 -16.78 3.73 15.99
N TRP A 456 -16.79 4.06 17.29
CA TRP A 456 -17.45 5.26 17.80
C TRP A 456 -16.54 6.44 18.16
N ASP A 457 -15.21 6.29 18.05
CA ASP A 457 -14.26 7.37 18.36
C ASP A 457 -13.71 8.01 17.08
N PHE A 458 -14.15 9.24 16.84
CA PHE A 458 -13.71 10.10 15.74
C PHE A 458 -12.36 10.80 16.01
N ALA A 459 -11.55 10.33 16.94
CA ALA A 459 -10.19 10.83 17.08
C ALA A 459 -9.42 10.50 15.80
N SER A 460 -8.81 11.48 15.20
CA SER A 460 -8.08 11.37 13.94
C SER A 460 -7.04 10.24 14.04
N ARG A 461 -7.24 9.21 13.23
CA ARG A 461 -6.38 8.02 13.15
C ARG A 461 -5.21 8.24 12.21
N THR A 462 -4.87 9.49 12.00
CA THR A 462 -3.94 9.91 10.95
C THR A 462 -2.55 10.13 11.53
N THR A 463 -1.55 9.49 10.96
CA THR A 463 -0.16 9.89 11.09
C THR A 463 0.15 10.92 10.00
N THR A 464 0.32 12.18 10.41
CA THR A 464 0.72 13.26 9.50
C THR A 464 2.23 13.42 9.57
N LEU A 465 2.90 13.34 8.43
CA LEU A 465 4.35 13.44 8.30
C LEU A 465 4.71 14.60 7.37
N GLY A 466 5.84 15.25 7.64
CA GLY A 466 6.44 16.23 6.74
C GLY A 466 7.21 15.56 5.60
N ASN A 467 8.40 16.08 5.26
CA ASN A 467 9.30 15.39 4.33
C ASN A 467 9.91 14.16 4.99
N LEU A 468 9.95 13.06 4.26
CA LEU A 468 10.44 11.79 4.76
C LEU A 468 11.58 11.28 3.87
N THR A 469 12.77 11.13 4.46
CA THR A 469 13.95 10.56 3.80
C THR A 469 14.34 9.25 4.46
N VAL A 470 14.42 8.19 3.70
CA VAL A 470 14.75 6.84 4.17
C VAL A 470 16.08 6.40 3.56
N GLU A 471 17.13 6.31 4.39
CA GLU A 471 18.45 5.76 4.06
C GLU A 471 18.63 4.35 4.66
N GLY A 472 17.83 3.99 5.67
CA GLY A 472 17.79 2.69 6.34
C GLY A 472 16.53 1.91 6.02
N SER A 473 15.86 1.39 7.05
CA SER A 473 14.60 0.68 6.93
C SER A 473 13.47 1.40 7.66
N LEU A 474 12.34 1.59 6.99
CA LEU A 474 11.14 2.17 7.60
C LEU A 474 9.91 1.30 7.34
N ASN A 475 9.23 0.96 8.42
CA ASN A 475 7.90 0.40 8.39
C ASN A 475 6.89 1.45 8.90
N LEU A 476 6.00 1.91 8.03
CA LEU A 476 4.92 2.85 8.34
C LEU A 476 3.61 2.06 8.48
N VAL A 477 3.16 1.88 9.71
CA VAL A 477 2.01 1.02 10.03
C VAL A 477 0.90 1.82 10.67
N GLY A 478 -0.33 1.68 10.18
CA GLY A 478 -1.42 2.40 10.81
C GLY A 478 -2.77 2.30 10.11
N THR A 479 -3.67 3.20 10.48
CA THR A 479 -4.98 3.32 9.84
C THR A 479 -4.90 4.27 8.65
N ILE A 480 -4.41 5.48 8.87
CA ILE A 480 -4.21 6.50 7.83
C ILE A 480 -2.81 7.08 8.00
N ALA A 481 -2.08 7.17 6.92
CA ALA A 481 -0.83 7.91 6.84
C ALA A 481 -0.92 9.01 5.77
N ASP A 482 -0.53 10.23 6.12
CA ASP A 482 -0.59 11.40 5.27
C ASP A 482 0.76 12.13 5.26
N ILE A 483 1.55 11.86 4.24
CA ILE A 483 2.85 12.50 4.02
C ILE A 483 2.60 13.81 3.26
N LYS A 484 2.68 14.95 3.96
CA LYS A 484 2.43 16.28 3.40
C LYS A 484 3.56 16.80 2.52
N GLY A 485 4.75 16.30 2.73
CA GLY A 485 5.94 16.63 1.95
C GLY A 485 6.32 15.53 0.96
N ASN A 486 7.61 15.46 0.65
CA ASN A 486 8.19 14.48 -0.24
C ASN A 486 8.53 13.18 0.50
N LEU A 487 8.45 12.05 -0.21
CA LEU A 487 8.99 10.77 0.22
C LEU A 487 10.21 10.43 -0.64
N SER A 488 11.39 10.28 -0.01
CA SER A 488 12.62 9.88 -0.67
C SER A 488 13.18 8.62 -0.05
N ILE A 489 13.28 7.55 -0.83
CA ILE A 489 13.89 6.29 -0.42
C ILE A 489 15.23 6.18 -1.15
N LEU A 490 16.33 6.16 -0.40
CA LEU A 490 17.67 6.14 -0.98
C LEU A 490 18.12 4.73 -1.38
N GLN A 491 19.30 4.65 -2.00
CA GLN A 491 19.86 3.37 -2.45
C GLN A 491 20.03 2.42 -1.25
N GLU A 492 19.70 1.14 -1.43
CA GLU A 492 19.71 0.08 -0.42
C GLU A 492 18.67 0.24 0.72
N ALA A 493 17.97 1.35 0.79
CA ALA A 493 16.92 1.56 1.78
C ALA A 493 15.66 0.74 1.47
N THR A 494 14.90 0.46 2.53
CA THR A 494 13.61 -0.21 2.42
C THR A 494 12.49 0.62 3.04
N PHE A 495 11.39 0.71 2.35
CA PHE A 495 10.17 1.36 2.84
C PHE A 495 9.00 0.40 2.71
N LYS A 496 8.27 0.22 3.80
CA LYS A 496 7.03 -0.54 3.82
C LYS A 496 5.92 0.34 4.39
N GLY A 497 4.93 0.64 3.57
CA GLY A 497 3.74 1.39 3.95
C GLY A 497 2.56 0.45 4.13
N GLU A 498 2.22 0.10 5.37
CA GLU A 498 1.11 -0.78 5.72
C GLU A 498 0.02 -0.01 6.45
N THR A 499 -0.98 0.47 5.73
CA THR A 499 -2.12 1.15 6.33
C THR A 499 -3.43 0.40 6.06
N SER A 500 -4.40 0.53 6.96
CA SER A 500 -5.67 -0.16 6.76
C SER A 500 -6.66 0.63 5.89
N GLU A 501 -6.61 1.95 5.89
CA GLU A 501 -7.60 2.79 5.20
C GLU A 501 -7.01 3.69 4.12
N LYS A 502 -5.88 4.34 4.36
CA LYS A 502 -5.31 5.30 3.40
C LYS A 502 -3.81 5.52 3.59
N LEU A 503 -3.08 5.59 2.49
CA LEU A 503 -1.77 6.23 2.40
C LEU A 503 -1.84 7.35 1.37
N SER A 504 -1.38 8.55 1.74
CA SER A 504 -1.35 9.72 0.86
C SER A 504 0.04 10.34 0.86
N ILE A 505 0.53 10.72 -0.30
CA ILE A 505 1.77 11.47 -0.50
C ILE A 505 1.42 12.70 -1.34
N ALA A 506 1.55 13.89 -0.76
CA ALA A 506 1.18 15.13 -1.42
C ALA A 506 2.31 15.69 -2.29
N GLY A 507 3.55 15.46 -1.93
CA GLY A 507 4.74 15.87 -2.69
C GLY A 507 5.20 14.82 -3.70
N THR A 508 6.49 14.84 -4.02
CA THR A 508 7.10 13.83 -4.89
C THR A 508 7.47 12.57 -4.13
N PHE A 509 7.34 11.43 -4.80
CA PHE A 509 7.80 10.15 -4.31
C PHE A 509 8.99 9.67 -5.14
N THR A 510 10.20 9.69 -4.58
CA THR A 510 11.42 9.20 -5.21
C THR A 510 11.87 7.90 -4.55
N ASN A 511 11.93 6.82 -5.29
CA ASN A 511 12.38 5.52 -4.82
C ASN A 511 13.66 5.06 -5.53
N ASN A 512 14.79 5.11 -4.84
CA ASN A 512 16.07 4.53 -5.28
C ASN A 512 16.37 3.18 -4.60
N GLY A 513 15.50 2.75 -3.70
CA GLY A 513 15.60 1.51 -2.93
C GLY A 513 14.46 0.55 -3.24
N THR A 514 13.97 -0.13 -2.22
CA THR A 514 12.80 -1.02 -2.31
C THR A 514 11.63 -0.41 -1.57
N ALA A 515 10.50 -0.25 -2.25
CA ALA A 515 9.27 0.27 -1.68
C ALA A 515 8.11 -0.70 -1.87
N GLU A 516 7.41 -0.97 -0.80
CA GLU A 516 6.19 -1.78 -0.78
C GLU A 516 5.07 -0.99 -0.09
N ILE A 517 3.96 -0.80 -0.78
CA ILE A 517 2.78 -0.11 -0.26
C ILE A 517 1.61 -1.08 -0.25
N ASN A 518 1.11 -1.39 0.95
CA ASN A 518 -0.01 -2.30 1.17
C ASN A 518 -1.13 -1.60 1.95
N ILE A 519 -2.27 -1.42 1.31
CA ILE A 519 -3.46 -0.80 1.92
C ILE A 519 -4.55 -1.87 2.05
N SER A 520 -4.77 -2.37 3.26
CA SER A 520 -5.57 -3.58 3.44
C SER A 520 -7.07 -3.42 3.18
N GLN A 521 -7.66 -2.23 3.35
CA GLN A 521 -9.10 -2.00 3.16
C GLN A 521 -9.43 -0.60 2.63
N GLY A 522 -8.45 0.11 2.11
CA GLY A 522 -8.62 1.50 1.77
C GLY A 522 -7.96 1.90 0.46
N VAL A 523 -7.55 3.14 0.39
CA VAL A 523 -7.10 3.79 -0.83
C VAL A 523 -5.66 4.29 -0.74
N VAL A 524 -4.99 4.39 -1.87
CA VAL A 524 -3.73 5.08 -2.05
C VAL A 524 -3.95 6.34 -2.87
N ASN A 525 -3.28 7.42 -2.49
CA ASN A 525 -3.27 8.67 -3.23
C ASN A 525 -1.81 9.13 -3.35
N LEU A 526 -1.25 9.04 -4.54
CA LEU A 526 0.16 9.33 -4.81
C LEU A 526 0.29 10.49 -5.78
N GLY A 527 1.27 11.36 -5.52
CA GLY A 527 1.71 12.42 -6.43
C GLY A 527 2.66 11.89 -7.50
N ASN A 528 3.60 12.74 -7.96
CA ASN A 528 4.62 12.33 -8.92
C ASN A 528 5.55 11.27 -8.33
N ILE A 529 5.82 10.22 -9.10
CA ILE A 529 6.64 9.09 -8.68
C ILE A 529 7.85 8.96 -9.59
N THR A 530 9.03 8.88 -9.00
CA THR A 530 10.27 8.45 -9.68
C THR A 530 10.76 7.17 -9.03
N ASN A 531 10.70 6.05 -9.73
CA ASN A 531 11.18 4.76 -9.25
C ASN A 531 12.44 4.32 -10.01
N ASN A 532 13.52 4.07 -9.26
CA ASN A 532 14.80 3.66 -9.82
C ASN A 532 15.19 2.21 -9.46
N LYS A 533 14.32 1.48 -8.72
CA LYS A 533 14.61 0.09 -8.36
C LYS A 533 13.36 -0.78 -8.31
N SER A 534 12.71 -0.91 -7.19
CA SER A 534 11.54 -1.77 -7.04
C SER A 534 10.42 -1.06 -6.30
N LEU A 535 9.25 -1.03 -6.90
CA LEU A 535 8.05 -0.44 -6.30
C LEU A 535 6.86 -1.36 -6.54
N SER A 536 6.19 -1.72 -5.46
CA SER A 536 4.92 -2.44 -5.49
C SER A 536 3.86 -1.66 -4.71
N ILE A 537 2.71 -1.48 -5.31
CA ILE A 537 1.56 -0.78 -4.72
C ILE A 537 0.37 -1.73 -4.76
N THR A 538 -0.10 -2.13 -3.60
CA THR A 538 -1.28 -3.00 -3.46
C THR A 538 -2.32 -2.32 -2.59
N THR A 539 -3.56 -2.28 -3.05
CA THR A 539 -4.69 -1.75 -2.28
C THR A 539 -5.90 -2.68 -2.39
N ASN A 540 -6.71 -2.71 -1.34
CA ASN A 540 -7.99 -3.40 -1.28
C ASN A 540 -9.09 -2.38 -0.95
N ALA A 541 -9.29 -1.40 -1.81
CA ALA A 541 -10.32 -0.37 -1.62
C ALA A 541 -11.70 -1.01 -1.45
N LYS A 542 -12.55 -0.43 -0.61
CA LYS A 542 -13.94 -0.88 -0.45
C LYS A 542 -14.83 -0.29 -1.55
N ASN A 543 -15.97 -0.93 -1.80
CA ASN A 543 -16.96 -0.43 -2.75
C ASN A 543 -17.26 1.07 -2.53
N GLY A 544 -17.25 1.85 -3.59
CA GLY A 544 -17.39 3.31 -3.56
C GLY A 544 -16.12 4.10 -3.27
N GLN A 545 -15.00 3.43 -2.90
CA GLN A 545 -13.69 4.06 -2.74
C GLN A 545 -12.86 3.89 -4.02
N LYS A 546 -11.89 4.77 -4.21
CA LYS A 546 -10.96 4.73 -5.33
C LYS A 546 -9.53 5.01 -4.90
N SER A 547 -8.60 4.33 -5.52
CA SER A 547 -7.18 4.64 -5.44
C SER A 547 -6.84 5.68 -6.50
N ILE A 548 -6.05 6.69 -6.15
CA ILE A 548 -5.77 7.82 -7.04
C ILE A 548 -4.27 7.93 -7.28
N ILE A 549 -3.89 7.91 -8.54
CA ILE A 549 -2.54 8.21 -9.01
C ILE A 549 -2.66 9.45 -9.90
N HIS A 550 -2.34 10.61 -9.34
CA HIS A 550 -2.62 11.91 -9.97
C HIS A 550 -1.38 12.62 -10.51
N GLY A 551 -0.19 12.10 -10.28
CA GLY A 551 1.06 12.63 -10.82
C GLY A 551 1.69 11.71 -11.85
N ASP A 552 2.78 12.19 -12.47
CA ASP A 552 3.53 11.40 -13.43
C ASP A 552 4.35 10.31 -12.71
N ILE A 553 4.45 9.15 -13.34
CA ILE A 553 5.28 8.04 -12.86
C ILE A 553 6.43 7.84 -13.82
N THR A 554 7.65 7.94 -13.32
CA THR A 554 8.85 7.55 -14.04
C THR A 554 9.46 6.31 -13.37
N ASN A 555 9.36 5.16 -14.01
CA ASN A 555 10.03 3.93 -13.60
C ASN A 555 11.29 3.69 -14.43
N ASN A 556 12.45 3.99 -13.84
CA ASN A 556 13.71 3.90 -14.55
C ASN A 556 14.28 2.48 -14.61
N LYS A 557 13.91 1.63 -13.64
CA LYS A 557 14.42 0.26 -13.56
C LYS A 557 13.51 -0.68 -12.78
N GLY A 558 13.45 -1.93 -13.24
CA GLY A 558 12.74 -3.02 -12.57
C GLY A 558 11.23 -3.02 -12.81
N ALA A 559 10.55 -3.95 -12.16
CA ALA A 559 9.10 -4.10 -12.27
C ALA A 559 8.35 -3.03 -11.45
N LEU A 560 7.29 -2.50 -12.03
CA LEU A 560 6.31 -1.64 -11.34
C LEU A 560 4.95 -2.33 -11.34
N ASN A 561 4.45 -2.64 -10.15
CA ASN A 561 3.15 -3.26 -9.97
C ASN A 561 2.21 -2.32 -9.23
N ILE A 562 1.09 -2.01 -9.85
CA ILE A 562 0.01 -1.20 -9.28
C ILE A 562 -1.25 -2.07 -9.27
N THR A 563 -1.62 -2.55 -8.09
CA THR A 563 -2.72 -3.53 -7.95
C THR A 563 -3.77 -3.03 -6.97
N ASN A 564 -5.03 -3.08 -7.38
CA ASN A 564 -6.16 -2.93 -6.50
C ASN A 564 -7.02 -4.20 -6.53
N ASN A 565 -7.07 -4.89 -5.41
CA ASN A 565 -7.83 -6.14 -5.24
C ASN A 565 -9.25 -5.90 -4.71
N GLY A 566 -9.63 -4.64 -4.49
CA GLY A 566 -10.99 -4.31 -4.03
C GLY A 566 -12.03 -4.65 -5.09
N ASN A 567 -13.12 -5.31 -4.66
CA ASN A 567 -14.21 -5.68 -5.54
C ASN A 567 -15.00 -4.43 -5.98
N GLU A 568 -15.32 -4.33 -7.27
CA GLU A 568 -16.05 -3.22 -7.91
C GLU A 568 -15.45 -1.82 -7.64
N THR A 569 -14.14 -1.75 -7.38
CA THR A 569 -13.44 -0.50 -7.06
C THR A 569 -12.51 -0.05 -8.18
N GLU A 570 -12.11 1.22 -8.14
CA GLU A 570 -11.48 1.93 -9.24
C GLU A 570 -10.06 2.40 -8.89
N ILE A 571 -9.13 2.27 -9.85
CA ILE A 571 -7.91 3.08 -9.90
C ILE A 571 -8.13 4.24 -10.86
N GLN A 572 -7.94 5.47 -10.39
CA GLN A 572 -7.91 6.67 -11.21
C GLN A 572 -6.47 7.02 -11.60
N ILE A 573 -6.22 7.20 -12.88
CA ILE A 573 -4.91 7.60 -13.41
C ILE A 573 -5.08 8.91 -14.18
N SER A 574 -4.28 9.91 -13.82
CA SER A 574 -4.32 11.25 -14.44
C SER A 574 -2.94 11.82 -14.76
N GLY A 575 -1.87 11.04 -14.58
CA GLY A 575 -0.49 11.38 -14.96
C GLY A 575 0.10 10.40 -15.96
N ASN A 576 1.16 10.81 -16.67
CA ASN A 576 1.88 9.98 -17.61
C ASN A 576 2.67 8.90 -16.87
N ILE A 577 2.88 7.76 -17.51
CA ILE A 577 3.70 6.67 -16.97
C ILE A 577 4.84 6.37 -17.94
N SER A 578 6.07 6.56 -17.49
CA SER A 578 7.27 6.22 -18.25
C SER A 578 7.95 4.99 -17.64
N GLN A 579 8.02 3.90 -18.39
CA GLN A 579 8.65 2.64 -18.05
C GLN A 579 9.90 2.45 -18.92
N LYS A 580 11.11 2.62 -18.34
CA LYS A 580 12.32 2.50 -19.17
C LYS A 580 12.67 1.06 -19.52
N GLU A 581 12.62 0.17 -18.53
CA GLU A 581 12.88 -1.26 -18.71
C GLU A 581 12.07 -2.11 -17.72
N GLY A 582 11.79 -3.37 -18.05
CA GLY A 582 11.08 -4.32 -17.20
C GLY A 582 9.54 -4.26 -17.38
N ASN A 583 8.82 -4.89 -16.49
CA ASN A 583 7.38 -5.06 -16.61
C ASN A 583 6.61 -3.99 -15.84
N LEU A 584 5.61 -3.41 -16.47
CA LEU A 584 4.59 -2.56 -15.84
C LEU A 584 3.27 -3.32 -15.79
N THR A 585 2.72 -3.51 -14.59
CA THR A 585 1.40 -4.13 -14.42
C THR A 585 0.47 -3.17 -13.70
N ILE A 586 -0.70 -2.90 -14.27
CA ILE A 586 -1.78 -2.14 -13.64
C ILE A 586 -2.99 -3.05 -13.54
N SER A 587 -3.47 -3.33 -12.33
CA SER A 587 -4.55 -4.27 -12.10
C SER A 587 -5.62 -3.68 -11.18
N SER A 588 -6.87 -3.61 -11.64
CA SER A 588 -8.04 -3.22 -10.84
C SER A 588 -9.32 -3.70 -11.53
N ASP A 589 -10.40 -3.86 -10.79
CA ASP A 589 -11.71 -4.15 -11.42
C ASP A 589 -12.12 -3.03 -12.38
N LYS A 590 -11.86 -1.78 -12.00
CA LYS A 590 -12.09 -0.61 -12.87
C LYS A 590 -10.84 0.25 -12.91
N ILE A 591 -10.44 0.65 -14.09
CA ILE A 591 -9.34 1.60 -14.32
C ILE A 591 -9.94 2.79 -15.08
N ASN A 592 -9.73 4.01 -14.57
CA ASN A 592 -10.28 5.22 -15.13
C ASN A 592 -9.16 6.19 -15.55
N ILE A 593 -9.09 6.47 -16.83
CA ILE A 593 -8.16 7.44 -17.41
C ILE A 593 -8.87 8.80 -17.45
N THR A 594 -8.51 9.69 -16.55
CA THR A 594 -9.22 10.95 -16.28
C THR A 594 -8.66 12.18 -17.00
N LYS A 595 -7.44 12.04 -17.57
CA LYS A 595 -6.80 13.06 -18.43
C LYS A 595 -6.16 12.35 -19.62
N ARG A 596 -5.87 13.10 -20.67
CA ARG A 596 -5.05 12.57 -21.77
C ARG A 596 -3.69 12.21 -21.21
N ILE A 597 -3.32 10.93 -21.24
CA ILE A 597 -2.06 10.41 -20.71
C ILE A 597 -1.34 9.55 -21.72
N GLU A 598 -0.04 9.44 -21.52
CA GLU A 598 0.82 8.50 -22.21
C GLU A 598 1.42 7.50 -21.24
N ILE A 599 1.30 6.21 -21.57
CA ILE A 599 2.05 5.11 -20.92
C ILE A 599 3.15 4.71 -21.90
N LYS A 600 4.39 5.09 -21.59
CA LYS A 600 5.52 5.02 -22.53
C LYS A 600 6.63 4.08 -22.05
N ALA A 601 7.18 3.30 -22.97
CA ALA A 601 8.44 2.58 -22.75
C ALA A 601 9.63 3.35 -23.32
N GLY A 602 10.84 3.20 -22.71
CA GLY A 602 12.07 3.82 -23.19
C GLY A 602 12.43 5.17 -22.56
N THR A 603 13.49 5.82 -23.03
CA THR A 603 14.05 7.06 -22.50
C THR A 603 13.54 8.31 -23.22
N ASP A 604 13.40 9.43 -22.48
CA ASP A 604 12.99 10.74 -22.99
C ASP A 604 14.09 11.49 -23.79
N GLN A 605 15.26 10.89 -23.98
CA GLN A 605 16.32 11.55 -24.76
C GLN A 605 16.02 11.39 -26.25
N GLY A 606 15.66 12.48 -26.87
CA GLY A 606 15.34 12.59 -28.27
C GLY A 606 16.50 12.33 -29.25
N ASN A 607 17.19 11.23 -29.11
CA ASN A 607 18.09 10.70 -30.11
C ASN A 607 17.45 9.45 -30.71
N SER A 608 16.84 9.65 -31.85
CA SER A 608 16.10 8.68 -32.68
C SER A 608 17.01 7.66 -33.39
N ASP A 609 18.19 7.32 -32.87
CA ASP A 609 19.16 6.58 -33.65
C ASP A 609 19.64 5.26 -33.05
N SER A 610 18.92 4.66 -32.17
CA SER A 610 19.14 3.24 -31.85
C SER A 610 17.81 2.52 -31.73
N GLY A 611 17.50 1.72 -32.73
CA GLY A 611 16.41 0.72 -32.72
C GLY A 611 16.65 -0.38 -31.66
N VAL A 612 16.98 -0.01 -30.45
CA VAL A 612 17.03 -0.93 -29.31
C VAL A 612 15.60 -1.05 -28.79
N ALA A 613 15.03 -2.21 -29.05
CA ALA A 613 13.79 -2.65 -28.43
C ALA A 613 13.88 -2.42 -26.91
N SER A 614 12.92 -1.69 -26.38
CA SER A 614 12.79 -1.60 -24.93
C SER A 614 12.36 -2.98 -24.44
N ASN A 615 13.12 -3.66 -23.57
CA ASN A 615 12.68 -4.89 -22.93
C ASN A 615 11.53 -4.63 -21.93
N ALA A 616 10.65 -3.71 -22.25
CA ALA A 616 9.55 -3.31 -21.40
C ALA A 616 8.22 -3.88 -21.90
N ASN A 617 7.48 -4.49 -21.01
CA ASN A 617 6.15 -5.01 -21.27
C ASN A 617 5.11 -4.30 -20.40
N LEU A 618 3.95 -4.04 -20.98
CA LEU A 618 2.79 -3.49 -20.28
C LEU A 618 1.68 -4.53 -20.20
N THR A 619 1.13 -4.71 -19.01
CA THR A 619 -0.11 -5.48 -18.82
C THR A 619 -1.12 -4.67 -18.01
N ILE A 620 -2.25 -4.34 -18.62
CA ILE A 620 -3.41 -3.72 -17.97
C ILE A 620 -4.46 -4.81 -17.74
N LYS A 621 -4.70 -5.15 -16.45
CA LYS A 621 -5.68 -6.17 -16.06
C LYS A 621 -6.92 -5.49 -15.48
N THR A 622 -8.07 -5.59 -16.14
CA THR A 622 -9.28 -4.91 -15.68
C THR A 622 -10.57 -5.59 -16.20
N LYS A 623 -11.68 -5.37 -15.50
CA LYS A 623 -13.02 -5.67 -16.03
C LYS A 623 -13.53 -4.52 -16.90
N GLU A 624 -13.16 -3.28 -16.52
CA GLU A 624 -13.61 -2.07 -17.20
C GLU A 624 -12.46 -1.04 -17.27
N LEU A 625 -12.06 -0.68 -18.50
CA LEU A 625 -11.18 0.45 -18.77
C LEU A 625 -12.01 1.65 -19.20
N LYS A 626 -12.29 2.53 -18.24
CA LYS A 626 -13.01 3.80 -18.50
C LYS A 626 -12.08 4.82 -19.13
N LEU A 627 -12.54 5.49 -20.15
CA LEU A 627 -11.81 6.53 -20.84
C LEU A 627 -12.59 7.84 -20.78
N THR A 628 -12.23 8.71 -19.86
CA THR A 628 -12.70 10.10 -19.87
C THR A 628 -11.89 10.93 -20.87
N GLU A 629 -10.64 10.55 -21.11
CA GLU A 629 -9.72 11.11 -22.10
C GLU A 629 -8.94 10.01 -22.84
N ASN A 630 -8.17 10.36 -23.86
CA ASN A 630 -7.42 9.41 -24.68
C ASN A 630 -6.26 8.80 -23.89
N LEU A 631 -6.00 7.52 -24.15
CA LEU A 631 -4.86 6.76 -23.64
C LEU A 631 -3.90 6.44 -24.78
N ASN A 632 -2.66 6.91 -24.70
CA ASN A 632 -1.58 6.55 -25.61
C ASN A 632 -0.64 5.55 -24.91
N ILE A 633 -0.41 4.40 -25.54
CA ILE A 633 0.53 3.36 -25.10
C ILE A 633 1.64 3.30 -26.14
N SER A 634 2.89 3.57 -25.76
CA SER A 634 3.96 3.72 -26.73
C SER A 634 5.25 2.97 -26.40
N GLY A 635 5.91 2.43 -27.40
CA GLY A 635 7.28 1.93 -27.36
C GLY A 635 7.51 0.59 -26.63
N PHE A 636 6.48 -0.14 -26.23
CA PHE A 636 6.60 -1.44 -25.58
C PHE A 636 6.88 -2.59 -26.55
N ASP A 637 7.65 -3.60 -26.10
CA ASP A 637 7.76 -4.86 -26.84
C ASP A 637 6.42 -5.58 -26.88
N LYS A 638 5.72 -5.61 -25.77
CA LYS A 638 4.38 -6.17 -25.65
C LYS A 638 3.49 -5.26 -24.81
N ALA A 639 2.31 -4.96 -25.29
CA ALA A 639 1.30 -4.24 -24.55
C ALA A 639 -0.03 -5.00 -24.60
N GLU A 640 -0.51 -5.39 -23.45
CA GLU A 640 -1.74 -6.17 -23.31
C GLU A 640 -2.76 -5.44 -22.44
N ILE A 641 -4.00 -5.40 -22.91
CA ILE A 641 -5.17 -5.07 -22.09
C ILE A 641 -5.97 -6.35 -21.95
N VAL A 642 -6.01 -6.89 -20.76
CA VAL A 642 -6.61 -8.21 -20.50
C VAL A 642 -7.67 -8.16 -19.42
N ALA A 643 -8.65 -9.03 -19.50
CA ALA A 643 -9.64 -9.16 -18.45
C ALA A 643 -8.98 -9.58 -17.12
N LYS A 644 -9.41 -8.95 -16.04
CA LYS A 644 -8.98 -9.36 -14.70
C LYS A 644 -9.72 -10.62 -14.29
N GLU A 645 -8.97 -11.68 -14.00
CA GLU A 645 -9.53 -12.98 -13.63
C GLU A 645 -10.46 -13.56 -14.72
N ASN A 646 -11.50 -14.29 -14.33
CA ASN A 646 -12.49 -14.89 -15.23
C ASN A 646 -13.67 -13.94 -15.45
N ASN A 647 -13.41 -12.77 -16.04
CA ASN A 647 -14.44 -11.74 -16.26
C ASN A 647 -14.45 -11.24 -17.70
N ASN A 648 -15.51 -10.53 -18.04
CA ASN A 648 -15.57 -9.78 -19.28
C ASN A 648 -14.63 -8.55 -19.23
N LEU A 649 -14.22 -8.06 -20.37
CA LEU A 649 -13.44 -6.86 -20.56
C LEU A 649 -14.27 -5.82 -21.35
N ILE A 650 -14.44 -4.65 -20.77
CA ILE A 650 -15.08 -3.51 -21.40
C ILE A 650 -14.05 -2.39 -21.57
N ILE A 651 -13.85 -1.90 -22.77
CA ILE A 651 -12.95 -0.77 -23.07
C ILE A 651 -13.79 0.41 -23.57
N GLY A 652 -13.76 1.50 -22.82
CA GLY A 652 -14.54 2.71 -23.08
C GLY A 652 -15.84 2.80 -22.28
N ASN A 653 -16.45 3.97 -22.34
CA ASN A 653 -17.68 4.26 -21.60
C ASN A 653 -18.93 3.76 -22.33
N ASN A 654 -19.92 3.31 -21.60
CA ASN A 654 -21.18 2.77 -22.14
C ASN A 654 -22.11 3.83 -22.81
N ASN A 655 -21.67 5.05 -22.98
CA ASN A 655 -22.48 6.12 -23.50
C ASN A 655 -22.47 6.08 -25.06
N GLY A 656 -23.27 5.30 -25.70
CA GLY A 656 -23.42 5.07 -27.15
C GLY A 656 -23.18 6.22 -28.17
N ASP A 657 -22.45 7.25 -27.79
CA ASP A 657 -22.12 8.41 -28.63
C ASP A 657 -20.75 8.21 -29.31
N ASN A 658 -20.78 7.72 -30.53
CA ASN A 658 -19.58 7.49 -31.33
C ASN A 658 -18.81 8.79 -31.66
N ALA A 659 -19.48 9.94 -31.69
CA ALA A 659 -18.85 11.21 -32.04
C ALA A 659 -17.82 11.70 -31.02
N ASN A 660 -17.96 11.33 -29.74
CA ASN A 660 -17.08 11.71 -28.65
C ASN A 660 -16.29 10.54 -28.05
N ALA A 661 -16.27 9.41 -28.74
CA ALA A 661 -15.54 8.23 -28.24
C ALA A 661 -14.04 8.53 -28.09
N LYS A 662 -13.49 8.17 -26.95
CA LYS A 662 -12.05 8.31 -26.69
C LYS A 662 -11.29 7.17 -27.34
N THR A 663 -9.99 7.36 -27.53
CA THR A 663 -9.13 6.43 -28.26
C THR A 663 -8.10 5.78 -27.31
N VAL A 664 -7.92 4.49 -27.45
CA VAL A 664 -6.72 3.74 -27.00
C VAL A 664 -5.79 3.60 -28.21
N THR A 665 -4.62 4.21 -28.15
CA THR A 665 -3.63 4.12 -29.22
C THR A 665 -2.43 3.29 -28.76
N PHE A 666 -2.07 2.27 -29.51
CA PHE A 666 -0.82 1.51 -29.41
C PHE A 666 0.16 2.08 -30.46
N ASN A 667 1.11 2.90 -30.00
CA ASN A 667 2.03 3.60 -30.85
C ASN A 667 3.43 2.95 -30.80
N ASN A 668 3.96 2.48 -31.91
CA ASN A 668 5.26 1.78 -31.95
C ASN A 668 5.36 0.64 -30.92
N VAL A 669 4.32 -0.18 -30.82
CA VAL A 669 4.26 -1.37 -29.95
C VAL A 669 4.42 -2.60 -30.84
N LYS A 670 5.37 -3.50 -30.51
CA LYS A 670 5.62 -4.67 -31.35
C LYS A 670 4.46 -5.67 -31.34
N ASP A 671 3.94 -6.00 -30.17
CA ASP A 671 2.81 -6.92 -29.99
C ASP A 671 1.72 -6.25 -29.17
N SER A 672 0.61 -5.92 -29.82
CA SER A 672 -0.56 -5.28 -29.21
C SER A 672 -1.71 -6.28 -29.08
N LYS A 673 -2.15 -6.54 -27.86
CA LYS A 673 -3.18 -7.54 -27.58
C LYS A 673 -4.30 -7.02 -26.68
N ILE A 674 -5.54 -7.41 -27.01
CA ILE A 674 -6.72 -7.26 -26.16
C ILE A 674 -7.33 -8.66 -25.96
N SER A 675 -7.50 -9.10 -24.71
CA SER A 675 -7.99 -10.47 -24.47
C SER A 675 -8.86 -10.57 -23.22
N ALA A 676 -9.87 -11.42 -23.29
CA ALA A 676 -10.69 -11.76 -22.12
C ALA A 676 -10.56 -13.24 -21.68
N ASN A 677 -9.59 -13.98 -22.22
CA ASN A 677 -9.30 -15.37 -21.78
C ASN A 677 -10.55 -16.28 -21.68
N GLY A 678 -11.34 -16.34 -22.76
CA GLY A 678 -12.57 -17.15 -22.80
C GLY A 678 -13.83 -16.43 -22.27
N HIS A 679 -13.75 -15.14 -22.01
CA HIS A 679 -14.88 -14.27 -21.70
C HIS A 679 -15.07 -13.22 -22.78
N ASN A 680 -16.03 -12.30 -22.62
CA ASN A 680 -16.39 -11.36 -23.66
C ASN A 680 -15.50 -10.10 -23.65
N VAL A 681 -15.21 -9.57 -24.81
CA VAL A 681 -14.61 -8.27 -25.05
C VAL A 681 -15.64 -7.35 -25.68
N THR A 682 -15.83 -6.16 -25.08
CA THR A 682 -16.67 -5.09 -25.64
C THR A 682 -15.82 -3.83 -25.83
N LEU A 683 -15.75 -3.35 -27.08
CA LEU A 683 -15.00 -2.17 -27.45
C LEU A 683 -15.97 -1.00 -27.71
N ASN A 684 -16.12 -0.13 -26.71
CA ASN A 684 -16.92 1.10 -26.82
C ASN A 684 -16.08 2.33 -27.20
N SER A 685 -14.75 2.19 -27.20
CA SER A 685 -13.79 3.21 -27.60
C SER A 685 -13.11 2.86 -28.91
N LYS A 686 -12.56 3.87 -29.56
CA LYS A 686 -11.67 3.64 -30.70
C LYS A 686 -10.39 2.95 -30.26
N VAL A 687 -9.92 2.01 -31.07
CA VAL A 687 -8.65 1.33 -30.89
C VAL A 687 -7.77 1.55 -32.10
N GLU A 688 -6.59 2.10 -31.91
CA GLU A 688 -5.65 2.42 -32.97
C GLU A 688 -4.28 1.81 -32.73
N THR A 689 -3.61 1.35 -33.78
CA THR A 689 -2.17 1.06 -33.74
C THR A 689 -1.46 1.94 -34.80
N SER A 690 -0.25 2.42 -34.42
CA SER A 690 0.57 3.23 -35.33
C SER A 690 2.06 2.91 -35.14
N ASP A 691 2.86 3.15 -36.18
CA ASP A 691 4.30 2.88 -36.17
C ASP A 691 5.14 4.04 -35.62
N GLY A 692 4.50 5.06 -35.07
CA GLY A 692 5.20 6.27 -34.65
C GLY A 692 5.55 7.18 -35.87
N ASN A 693 6.27 8.24 -35.61
CA ASN A 693 6.61 9.24 -36.61
C ASN A 693 7.88 8.76 -37.39
N SER A 694 7.74 7.78 -38.28
CA SER A 694 8.85 7.30 -39.09
C SER A 694 9.00 8.17 -40.35
N ASN A 695 9.72 9.29 -40.23
CA ASN A 695 10.30 10.00 -41.40
C ASN A 695 11.67 9.41 -41.78
N THR A 696 12.02 8.23 -41.35
CA THR A 696 13.29 7.54 -41.72
C THR A 696 12.96 6.30 -42.56
N GLU A 697 13.18 6.42 -43.83
CA GLU A 697 13.30 5.26 -44.74
C GLU A 697 14.40 4.33 -44.17
N GLY A 698 14.05 3.13 -43.74
CA GLY A 698 15.02 2.07 -43.48
C GLY A 698 14.94 1.35 -42.14
N ASN A 699 14.00 1.60 -41.26
CA ASN A 699 13.91 0.85 -40.02
C ASN A 699 12.78 -0.18 -40.06
N SER A 700 13.17 -1.43 -39.87
CA SER A 700 12.32 -2.61 -39.93
C SER A 700 11.10 -2.48 -39.02
N ASP A 701 9.98 -2.67 -39.61
CA ASP A 701 8.65 -2.84 -39.04
C ASP A 701 8.63 -3.68 -37.75
N ASN A 702 8.55 -3.03 -36.63
CA ASN A 702 8.44 -3.71 -35.30
C ASN A 702 7.00 -3.96 -34.87
N ASN A 703 5.99 -3.50 -35.61
CA ASN A 703 4.60 -3.62 -35.21
C ASN A 703 3.93 -4.84 -35.83
N ALA A 704 3.47 -5.80 -35.05
CA ALA A 704 2.75 -6.97 -35.55
C ALA A 704 1.25 -6.71 -35.84
N GLY A 705 0.74 -5.52 -35.52
CA GLY A 705 -0.66 -5.19 -35.60
C GLY A 705 -1.43 -5.41 -34.32
N LEU A 706 -2.75 -5.54 -34.40
CA LEU A 706 -3.64 -5.73 -33.27
C LEU A 706 -4.22 -7.13 -33.25
N THR A 707 -4.09 -7.82 -32.12
CA THR A 707 -4.75 -9.11 -31.85
C THR A 707 -5.84 -8.93 -30.80
N ILE A 708 -7.03 -9.45 -31.09
CA ILE A 708 -8.15 -9.49 -30.15
C ILE A 708 -8.60 -10.95 -30.00
N ASP A 709 -8.64 -11.43 -28.76
CA ASP A 709 -8.93 -12.85 -28.46
C ASP A 709 -9.94 -12.95 -27.29
N ALA A 710 -11.11 -13.55 -27.54
CA ALA A 710 -12.20 -13.61 -26.57
C ALA A 710 -13.19 -14.74 -26.86
N LYS A 711 -14.16 -14.93 -25.98
CA LYS A 711 -15.33 -15.78 -26.24
C LYS A 711 -16.27 -15.10 -27.24
N ASN A 712 -16.69 -13.86 -26.93
CA ASN A 712 -17.43 -13.00 -27.83
C ASN A 712 -16.73 -11.65 -27.95
N VAL A 713 -16.71 -11.07 -29.14
CA VAL A 713 -16.16 -9.74 -29.43
C VAL A 713 -17.26 -8.83 -29.95
N THR A 714 -17.53 -7.75 -29.24
CA THR A 714 -18.46 -6.72 -29.66
C THR A 714 -17.70 -5.43 -29.99
N VAL A 715 -17.78 -4.97 -31.22
CA VAL A 715 -17.12 -3.78 -31.75
C VAL A 715 -18.16 -2.68 -31.94
N ASN A 716 -18.20 -1.72 -31.01
CA ASN A 716 -19.13 -0.59 -31.05
C ASN A 716 -18.47 0.69 -31.55
N ASN A 717 -17.18 0.67 -31.88
CA ASN A 717 -16.42 1.80 -32.37
C ASN A 717 -15.30 1.34 -33.32
N ASP A 718 -14.65 2.30 -34.01
CA ASP A 718 -13.64 2.00 -35.01
C ASP A 718 -12.40 1.30 -34.45
N ILE A 719 -11.87 0.35 -35.22
CA ILE A 719 -10.55 -0.25 -35.02
C ILE A 719 -9.71 0.11 -36.25
N THR A 720 -8.59 0.80 -36.01
CA THR A 720 -7.64 1.10 -37.09
C THR A 720 -6.26 0.57 -36.71
N SER A 721 -5.75 -0.37 -37.48
CA SER A 721 -4.39 -0.87 -37.30
C SER A 721 -3.50 -0.42 -38.44
N HIS A 722 -2.29 0.01 -38.11
CA HIS A 722 -1.28 0.29 -39.15
C HIS A 722 -0.95 -0.97 -39.95
N LYS A 723 -0.84 -2.13 -39.27
CA LYS A 723 -0.61 -3.42 -39.92
C LYS A 723 -1.82 -4.34 -39.87
N THR A 724 -1.71 -5.50 -39.33
CA THR A 724 -2.78 -6.49 -39.29
C THR A 724 -3.82 -6.20 -38.22
N VAL A 725 -5.05 -6.63 -38.47
CA VAL A 725 -6.08 -6.82 -37.42
C VAL A 725 -6.44 -8.29 -37.40
N ASN A 726 -6.24 -8.94 -36.28
CA ASN A 726 -6.62 -10.33 -36.08
C ASN A 726 -7.61 -10.43 -34.91
N ILE A 727 -8.86 -10.76 -35.18
CA ILE A 727 -9.90 -10.94 -34.16
C ILE A 727 -10.34 -12.40 -34.17
N THR A 728 -10.16 -13.07 -33.06
CA THR A 728 -10.61 -14.43 -32.84
C THR A 728 -11.62 -14.48 -31.71
N ALA A 729 -12.82 -14.91 -32.01
CA ALA A 729 -13.86 -15.18 -31.04
C ALA A 729 -14.20 -16.67 -31.04
N SER A 730 -14.19 -17.32 -29.91
CA SER A 730 -14.56 -18.74 -29.85
C SER A 730 -16.06 -18.98 -30.08
N GLU A 731 -16.89 -17.95 -29.95
CA GLU A 731 -18.33 -18.03 -30.23
C GLU A 731 -18.80 -16.96 -31.23
N ARG A 732 -18.71 -15.65 -30.93
CA ARG A 732 -19.38 -14.65 -31.74
C ARG A 732 -18.57 -13.37 -31.95
N ILE A 733 -18.65 -12.79 -33.13
CA ILE A 733 -18.20 -11.43 -33.45
C ILE A 733 -19.42 -10.60 -33.86
N ASP A 734 -19.64 -9.46 -33.19
CA ASP A 734 -20.63 -8.44 -33.53
C ASP A 734 -19.95 -7.11 -33.80
N THR A 735 -20.32 -6.46 -34.92
CA THR A 735 -19.90 -5.09 -35.22
C THR A 735 -21.12 -4.22 -35.44
N LYS A 736 -21.10 -3.03 -34.81
CA LYS A 736 -22.17 -2.04 -34.94
C LYS A 736 -22.14 -1.40 -36.34
N ALA A 737 -23.31 -1.07 -36.91
CA ALA A 737 -23.37 -0.21 -38.07
C ALA A 737 -22.61 1.11 -37.82
N ASP A 738 -22.07 1.73 -38.82
CA ASP A 738 -21.23 2.94 -38.75
C ASP A 738 -19.87 2.78 -38.10
N THR A 739 -19.42 1.54 -37.79
CA THR A 739 -18.06 1.25 -37.36
C THR A 739 -17.21 0.69 -38.48
N THR A 740 -15.90 0.86 -38.40
CA THR A 740 -14.95 0.29 -39.37
C THR A 740 -13.81 -0.45 -38.68
N ILE A 741 -13.54 -1.65 -39.10
CA ILE A 741 -12.31 -2.38 -38.77
C ILE A 741 -11.36 -2.26 -39.94
N ASN A 742 -10.27 -1.50 -39.78
CA ASN A 742 -9.35 -1.16 -40.87
C ASN A 742 -7.91 -1.59 -40.59
N ALA A 743 -7.29 -2.24 -41.54
CA ALA A 743 -5.84 -2.48 -41.60
C ALA A 743 -5.24 -1.61 -42.72
N THR A 744 -4.25 -0.74 -42.36
CA THR A 744 -3.67 0.16 -43.36
C THR A 744 -2.69 -0.55 -44.30
N THR A 745 -1.79 -1.35 -43.76
CA THR A 745 -0.76 -2.03 -44.57
C THR A 745 -0.79 -3.56 -44.48
N GLY A 746 -1.65 -4.13 -43.65
CA GLY A 746 -1.69 -5.58 -43.39
C GLY A 746 -3.08 -6.18 -43.65
N ASN A 747 -3.22 -7.42 -43.29
CA ASN A 747 -4.47 -8.18 -43.46
C ASN A 747 -5.48 -7.91 -42.33
N VAL A 748 -6.75 -8.05 -42.63
CA VAL A 748 -7.80 -8.20 -41.64
C VAL A 748 -8.21 -9.66 -41.58
N LYS A 749 -8.14 -10.28 -40.40
CA LYS A 749 -8.58 -11.65 -40.16
C LYS A 749 -9.62 -11.68 -39.07
N LEU A 750 -10.81 -12.17 -39.38
CA LEU A 750 -11.88 -12.39 -38.40
C LEU A 750 -12.19 -13.90 -38.34
N THR A 751 -12.28 -14.45 -37.14
CA THR A 751 -12.63 -15.87 -36.96
C THR A 751 -13.62 -16.01 -35.81
N ALA A 752 -14.79 -16.60 -36.09
CA ALA A 752 -15.82 -16.84 -35.07
C ALA A 752 -16.70 -18.06 -35.48
N VAL A 753 -17.47 -18.59 -34.56
CA VAL A 753 -18.55 -19.53 -34.87
C VAL A 753 -19.72 -18.77 -35.50
N THR A 754 -20.11 -17.64 -34.94
CA THR A 754 -21.16 -16.76 -35.47
C THR A 754 -20.61 -15.36 -35.71
N SER A 755 -20.93 -14.79 -36.87
CA SER A 755 -20.52 -13.41 -37.20
C SER A 755 -21.74 -12.56 -37.57
N ASP A 756 -21.90 -11.42 -36.89
CA ASP A 756 -22.89 -10.40 -37.25
C ASP A 756 -22.14 -9.10 -37.53
N ILE A 757 -21.77 -8.92 -38.80
CA ILE A 757 -20.93 -7.80 -39.22
C ILE A 757 -21.83 -6.75 -39.90
N GLN A 758 -22.21 -5.72 -39.17
CA GLN A 758 -23.00 -4.61 -39.67
C GLN A 758 -22.08 -3.43 -40.06
N GLY A 759 -20.89 -3.32 -39.45
CA GLY A 759 -19.88 -2.30 -39.77
C GLY A 759 -18.98 -2.66 -40.95
N GLY A 760 -18.20 -1.71 -41.44
CA GLY A 760 -17.24 -1.89 -42.52
C GLY A 760 -16.03 -2.70 -42.09
N ILE A 761 -15.52 -3.55 -42.96
CA ILE A 761 -14.22 -4.24 -42.82
C ILE A 761 -13.35 -3.82 -44.01
N LYS A 762 -12.18 -3.26 -43.73
CA LYS A 762 -11.30 -2.72 -44.77
C LYS A 762 -9.85 -3.13 -44.59
N SER A 763 -9.19 -3.44 -45.66
CA SER A 763 -7.74 -3.48 -45.81
C SER A 763 -7.30 -2.62 -46.98
N ASN A 764 -6.30 -1.72 -46.76
CA ASN A 764 -5.84 -0.89 -47.88
C ASN A 764 -4.87 -1.64 -48.80
N SER A 765 -3.99 -2.50 -48.25
CA SER A 765 -2.99 -3.22 -49.07
C SER A 765 -2.94 -4.73 -48.87
N GLY A 766 -3.51 -5.24 -47.78
CA GLY A 766 -3.56 -6.68 -47.52
C GLY A 766 -4.89 -7.33 -47.82
N ASP A 767 -5.02 -8.58 -47.47
CA ASP A 767 -6.22 -9.38 -47.67
C ASP A 767 -7.23 -9.17 -46.53
N VAL A 768 -8.50 -9.43 -46.83
CA VAL A 768 -9.55 -9.57 -45.83
C VAL A 768 -10.01 -11.03 -45.80
N ASN A 769 -9.80 -11.67 -44.62
CA ASN A 769 -10.17 -13.07 -44.42
C ASN A 769 -11.21 -13.19 -43.32
N ILE A 770 -12.40 -13.67 -43.59
CA ILE A 770 -13.44 -13.89 -42.58
C ILE A 770 -13.81 -15.36 -42.59
N THR A 771 -13.69 -16.00 -41.44
CA THR A 771 -14.07 -17.40 -41.20
C THR A 771 -15.16 -17.47 -40.16
N THR A 772 -16.27 -18.06 -40.47
CA THR A 772 -17.42 -18.24 -39.59
C THR A 772 -18.08 -19.58 -39.78
N SER A 773 -18.88 -20.07 -38.88
CA SER A 773 -19.76 -21.17 -39.11
C SER A 773 -21.05 -20.64 -39.76
N THR A 774 -21.69 -19.68 -39.09
CA THR A 774 -22.85 -18.98 -39.64
C THR A 774 -22.60 -17.48 -39.57
N GLY A 775 -23.08 -16.70 -40.56
CA GLY A 775 -22.79 -15.28 -40.60
C GLY A 775 -23.83 -14.42 -41.33
N SER A 776 -24.03 -13.21 -40.79
CA SER A 776 -24.71 -12.11 -41.43
C SER A 776 -23.69 -10.99 -41.62
N ILE A 777 -23.15 -10.80 -42.80
CA ILE A 777 -22.09 -9.85 -43.13
C ILE A 777 -22.70 -8.77 -44.02
N ASN A 778 -23.43 -7.85 -43.39
CA ASN A 778 -24.18 -6.78 -44.09
C ASN A 778 -23.33 -5.53 -44.33
N GLY A 779 -22.27 -5.34 -43.53
CA GLY A 779 -21.34 -4.23 -43.68
C GLY A 779 -20.55 -4.31 -45.00
N LYS A 780 -19.93 -3.17 -45.39
CA LYS A 780 -19.06 -3.13 -46.57
C LYS A 780 -17.73 -3.81 -46.29
N ILE A 781 -17.40 -4.82 -47.07
CA ILE A 781 -16.10 -5.49 -47.03
C ILE A 781 -15.24 -4.99 -48.19
N GLU A 782 -14.04 -4.50 -47.90
CA GLU A 782 -13.17 -3.88 -48.91
C GLU A 782 -11.71 -4.29 -48.71
N SER A 783 -11.09 -4.83 -49.72
CA SER A 783 -9.65 -4.87 -49.87
C SER A 783 -9.24 -4.05 -51.08
N SER A 784 -8.46 -2.96 -50.85
CA SER A 784 -8.13 -2.04 -51.98
C SER A 784 -7.11 -2.63 -52.93
N SER A 785 -6.18 -3.47 -52.48
CA SER A 785 -5.15 -4.10 -53.35
C SER A 785 -5.05 -5.61 -53.17
N GLY A 786 -5.56 -6.16 -52.09
CA GLY A 786 -5.56 -7.60 -51.84
C GLY A 786 -6.89 -8.29 -52.17
N SER A 787 -7.00 -9.51 -51.77
CA SER A 787 -8.18 -10.36 -52.00
C SER A 787 -9.11 -10.37 -50.79
N VAL A 788 -10.37 -10.68 -51.01
CA VAL A 788 -11.35 -10.93 -49.98
C VAL A 788 -11.72 -12.41 -49.99
N THR A 789 -11.55 -13.08 -48.87
CA THR A 789 -11.93 -14.47 -48.66
C THR A 789 -12.93 -14.59 -47.53
N LEU A 790 -14.12 -15.10 -47.82
CA LEU A 790 -15.12 -15.45 -46.81
C LEU A 790 -15.28 -16.97 -46.78
N THR A 791 -15.21 -17.56 -45.59
CA THR A 791 -15.42 -19.01 -45.40
C THR A 791 -16.51 -19.26 -44.40
N ALA A 792 -17.55 -19.94 -44.73
CA ALA A 792 -18.60 -20.41 -43.84
C ALA A 792 -18.64 -21.96 -43.80
N THR A 793 -18.69 -22.51 -42.58
CA THR A 793 -18.67 -23.96 -42.36
C THR A 793 -19.97 -24.53 -41.76
N GLY A 794 -21.01 -23.70 -41.57
CA GLY A 794 -22.29 -24.10 -40.95
C GLY A 794 -23.46 -23.86 -41.92
N GLU A 795 -24.63 -23.45 -41.39
CA GLU A 795 -25.89 -23.51 -42.16
C GLU A 795 -26.16 -22.34 -43.14
N THR A 796 -25.74 -21.12 -42.77
CA THR A 796 -26.10 -19.92 -43.55
C THR A 796 -24.99 -18.88 -43.59
N LEU A 797 -24.82 -18.23 -44.74
CA LEU A 797 -23.99 -17.06 -44.93
C LEU A 797 -24.76 -16.00 -45.73
N THR A 798 -25.05 -14.86 -45.10
CA THR A 798 -25.62 -13.70 -45.81
C THR A 798 -24.53 -12.65 -46.00
N VAL A 799 -24.40 -12.08 -47.18
CA VAL A 799 -23.37 -11.09 -47.48
C VAL A 799 -23.94 -9.85 -48.16
N GLY A 800 -23.40 -8.67 -47.80
CA GLY A 800 -23.66 -7.38 -48.41
C GLY A 800 -22.64 -7.03 -49.50
N ASN A 801 -22.14 -5.77 -49.44
CA ASN A 801 -21.18 -5.25 -50.41
C ASN A 801 -19.77 -5.78 -50.15
N ILE A 802 -19.12 -6.34 -51.19
CA ILE A 802 -17.76 -6.84 -51.12
C ILE A 802 -16.95 -6.32 -52.31
N SER A 803 -15.74 -5.84 -52.05
CA SER A 803 -14.82 -5.44 -53.12
C SER A 803 -13.39 -5.88 -52.83
N GLY A 804 -12.68 -6.37 -53.87
CA GLY A 804 -11.29 -6.79 -53.75
C GLY A 804 -10.65 -7.09 -55.09
N ASN A 805 -9.37 -7.44 -55.06
CA ASN A 805 -8.68 -7.89 -56.27
C ASN A 805 -9.29 -9.21 -56.76
N ALA A 806 -9.30 -10.23 -55.89
CA ALA A 806 -10.13 -11.40 -56.10
C ALA A 806 -11.11 -11.55 -54.92
N VAL A 807 -12.31 -12.01 -55.18
CA VAL A 807 -13.29 -12.31 -54.14
C VAL A 807 -13.59 -13.82 -54.14
N THR A 808 -13.32 -14.47 -53.06
CA THR A 808 -13.64 -15.90 -52.86
C THR A 808 -14.61 -16.06 -51.68
N ILE A 809 -15.75 -16.68 -51.96
CA ILE A 809 -16.75 -17.02 -50.95
C ILE A 809 -16.94 -18.55 -50.91
N THR A 810 -16.57 -19.18 -49.86
CA THR A 810 -16.69 -20.60 -49.64
C THR A 810 -17.69 -20.90 -48.53
N ALA A 811 -18.80 -21.48 -48.87
CA ALA A 811 -19.90 -21.83 -47.97
C ALA A 811 -20.44 -23.28 -48.32
N ASN A 812 -19.51 -24.22 -48.43
CA ASN A 812 -19.83 -25.55 -49.01
C ASN A 812 -20.91 -26.31 -48.26
N ASP A 813 -20.99 -26.08 -46.94
CA ASP A 813 -21.98 -26.68 -46.05
C ASP A 813 -23.11 -25.68 -45.69
N ALA A 814 -23.07 -24.47 -46.24
CA ALA A 814 -24.01 -23.39 -45.93
C ALA A 814 -24.78 -22.89 -47.18
N LYS A 815 -25.97 -22.37 -46.97
CA LYS A 815 -26.68 -21.58 -47.92
C LYS A 815 -26.03 -20.18 -48.02
N LEU A 816 -25.60 -19.76 -49.19
CA LEU A 816 -25.14 -18.42 -49.48
C LEU A 816 -26.32 -17.51 -49.92
N THR A 817 -26.49 -16.39 -49.27
CA THR A 817 -27.46 -15.37 -49.69
C THR A 817 -26.72 -14.04 -49.91
N THR A 818 -26.81 -13.47 -51.07
CA THR A 818 -26.36 -12.09 -51.31
C THR A 818 -27.57 -11.14 -51.22
N GLN A 819 -27.39 -10.03 -50.51
CA GLN A 819 -28.50 -9.09 -50.28
C GLN A 819 -28.97 -8.43 -51.61
N ALA A 820 -30.26 -8.15 -51.71
CA ALA A 820 -30.82 -7.37 -52.81
C ALA A 820 -30.13 -6.00 -52.90
N GLY A 821 -29.68 -5.64 -54.10
CA GLY A 821 -28.97 -4.37 -54.34
C GLY A 821 -27.52 -4.32 -53.88
N SER A 822 -26.98 -5.39 -53.22
CA SER A 822 -25.55 -5.48 -52.90
C SER A 822 -24.69 -5.66 -54.14
N THR A 823 -23.41 -5.30 -54.02
CA THR A 823 -22.40 -5.49 -55.08
C THR A 823 -21.23 -6.31 -54.57
N ILE A 824 -20.94 -7.40 -55.19
CA ILE A 824 -19.74 -8.21 -54.97
C ILE A 824 -18.85 -8.04 -56.18
N ASN A 825 -17.73 -7.36 -56.02
CA ASN A 825 -16.82 -7.02 -57.10
C ASN A 825 -15.39 -7.54 -56.85
N GLY A 826 -14.91 -8.38 -57.78
CA GLY A 826 -13.52 -8.86 -57.78
C GLY A 826 -12.85 -8.44 -59.09
N THR A 827 -11.87 -7.51 -59.04
CA THR A 827 -11.20 -7.01 -60.23
C THR A 827 -10.65 -8.13 -61.11
N ASN A 828 -10.01 -9.14 -60.52
CA ASN A 828 -9.51 -10.34 -61.22
C ASN A 828 -10.57 -11.44 -61.31
N GLY A 829 -11.53 -11.44 -60.44
CA GLY A 829 -12.65 -12.37 -60.52
C GLY A 829 -13.35 -12.61 -59.20
N VAL A 830 -14.52 -13.22 -59.31
CA VAL A 830 -15.33 -13.65 -58.16
C VAL A 830 -15.57 -15.17 -58.28
N THR A 831 -15.27 -15.85 -57.18
CA THR A 831 -15.60 -17.28 -57.08
C THR A 831 -16.46 -17.48 -55.83
N THR A 832 -17.64 -18.07 -56.01
CA THR A 832 -18.47 -18.49 -54.88
C THR A 832 -18.74 -20.01 -54.97
N SER A 833 -18.60 -20.69 -53.84
CA SER A 833 -18.94 -22.10 -53.70
C SER A 833 -19.81 -22.23 -52.45
N SER A 834 -20.99 -22.82 -52.60
CA SER A 834 -21.97 -22.95 -51.51
C SER A 834 -22.71 -24.28 -51.57
N GLN A 835 -23.40 -24.67 -50.52
CA GLN A 835 -24.36 -25.75 -50.54
C GLN A 835 -25.53 -25.42 -51.49
N SER A 836 -26.13 -24.29 -51.31
CA SER A 836 -27.16 -23.67 -52.15
C SER A 836 -26.94 -22.15 -52.18
N GLY A 837 -27.52 -21.45 -53.18
CA GLY A 837 -27.26 -20.02 -53.33
C GLY A 837 -28.47 -19.21 -53.77
N ASP A 838 -28.71 -18.07 -53.07
CA ASP A 838 -29.66 -17.04 -53.48
C ASP A 838 -28.89 -15.77 -53.78
N ILE A 839 -28.78 -15.40 -55.06
CA ILE A 839 -28.05 -14.21 -55.52
C ILE A 839 -29.04 -13.07 -55.74
N GLY A 840 -29.13 -12.10 -54.79
CA GLY A 840 -30.03 -10.98 -54.83
C GLY A 840 -29.43 -9.68 -55.34
N GLY A 841 -28.09 -9.57 -55.43
CA GLY A 841 -27.38 -8.38 -55.88
C GLY A 841 -26.60 -8.53 -57.16
N THR A 842 -25.58 -7.68 -57.36
CA THR A 842 -24.65 -7.75 -58.48
C THR A 842 -23.37 -8.53 -58.09
N ILE A 843 -22.98 -9.52 -58.88
CA ILE A 843 -21.67 -10.14 -58.83
C ILE A 843 -20.91 -9.77 -60.09
N SER A 844 -19.78 -9.08 -59.97
CA SER A 844 -18.99 -8.57 -61.04
C SER A 844 -17.50 -8.90 -60.89
N GLY A 845 -16.83 -9.22 -61.96
CA GLY A 845 -15.40 -9.49 -62.02
C GLY A 845 -14.86 -9.81 -63.39
N ASN A 846 -13.52 -9.96 -63.51
CA ASN A 846 -12.93 -10.42 -64.78
C ASN A 846 -13.54 -11.75 -65.20
N THR A 847 -13.55 -12.70 -64.24
CA THR A 847 -14.30 -13.96 -64.40
C THR A 847 -15.26 -14.10 -63.20
N VAL A 848 -16.39 -14.74 -63.41
CA VAL A 848 -17.35 -14.98 -62.31
C VAL A 848 -17.71 -16.48 -62.30
N ASN A 849 -17.44 -17.15 -61.17
CA ASN A 849 -17.83 -18.55 -60.93
C ASN A 849 -18.78 -18.62 -59.74
N VAL A 850 -19.99 -19.12 -59.98
CA VAL A 850 -20.98 -19.31 -58.88
C VAL A 850 -21.41 -20.77 -58.89
N THR A 851 -21.11 -21.47 -57.77
CA THR A 851 -21.38 -22.88 -57.65
C THR A 851 -22.26 -23.19 -56.43
N ALA A 852 -23.36 -23.88 -56.64
CA ALA A 852 -24.12 -24.58 -55.61
C ALA A 852 -23.85 -26.09 -55.71
N SER A 853 -23.30 -26.71 -54.62
CA SER A 853 -22.78 -28.08 -54.68
C SER A 853 -23.85 -29.16 -54.58
N THR A 854 -24.86 -28.95 -53.72
CA THR A 854 -25.90 -29.95 -53.42
C THR A 854 -27.33 -29.45 -53.50
N GLY A 855 -27.54 -28.13 -53.42
CA GLY A 855 -28.87 -27.53 -53.47
C GLY A 855 -29.03 -26.62 -54.68
N ASP A 856 -30.09 -25.80 -54.67
CA ASP A 856 -30.49 -24.93 -55.76
C ASP A 856 -29.63 -23.65 -55.78
N LEU A 857 -29.50 -23.08 -56.98
CA LEU A 857 -28.92 -21.79 -57.27
C LEU A 857 -29.96 -20.86 -57.87
N THR A 858 -30.31 -19.80 -57.17
CA THR A 858 -31.27 -18.78 -57.65
C THR A 858 -30.56 -17.47 -57.95
N VAL A 859 -30.72 -16.94 -59.13
CA VAL A 859 -30.39 -15.53 -59.49
C VAL A 859 -31.67 -14.75 -59.35
N GLY A 860 -31.79 -13.93 -58.30
CA GLY A 860 -33.01 -13.23 -57.90
C GLY A 860 -33.47 -12.13 -58.85
N ASP A 861 -34.61 -11.51 -58.55
CA ASP A 861 -35.17 -10.42 -59.35
C ASP A 861 -34.21 -9.26 -59.49
N ASN A 862 -33.93 -8.78 -60.65
CA ASN A 862 -32.99 -7.72 -61.03
C ASN A 862 -31.51 -7.96 -60.59
N ALA A 863 -31.15 -9.16 -60.10
CA ALA A 863 -29.77 -9.49 -59.79
C ALA A 863 -28.91 -9.60 -61.05
N LYS A 864 -27.62 -9.28 -60.91
CA LYS A 864 -26.70 -9.27 -62.04
C LYS A 864 -25.47 -10.14 -61.83
N ILE A 865 -25.11 -10.90 -62.85
CA ILE A 865 -23.84 -11.61 -62.89
C ILE A 865 -23.06 -11.09 -64.10
N GLU A 866 -21.92 -10.44 -63.89
CA GLU A 866 -21.19 -9.71 -64.90
C GLU A 866 -19.72 -10.14 -64.99
N ALA A 867 -19.33 -10.91 -66.00
CA ALA A 867 -17.94 -11.16 -66.32
C ALA A 867 -17.45 -10.09 -67.32
N THR A 868 -16.42 -9.32 -66.91
CA THR A 868 -15.98 -8.16 -67.68
C THR A 868 -15.04 -8.51 -68.84
N GLN A 869 -14.29 -9.59 -68.76
CA GLN A 869 -13.34 -10.07 -69.75
C GLN A 869 -13.40 -11.58 -69.96
N GLY A 870 -13.53 -12.35 -68.97
CA GLY A 870 -13.57 -13.81 -69.00
C GLY A 870 -14.99 -14.36 -68.96
N SER A 871 -15.13 -15.61 -68.59
CA SER A 871 -16.39 -16.32 -68.52
C SER A 871 -17.23 -16.06 -67.26
N ALA A 872 -18.54 -16.16 -67.45
CA ALA A 872 -19.45 -16.27 -66.25
C ALA A 872 -19.96 -17.75 -66.24
N THR A 873 -19.62 -18.44 -65.17
CA THR A 873 -19.99 -19.84 -64.93
C THR A 873 -20.91 -19.98 -63.74
N LEU A 874 -22.09 -20.53 -63.94
CA LEU A 874 -23.03 -20.80 -62.85
C LEU A 874 -23.32 -22.31 -62.84
N THR A 875 -23.15 -22.93 -61.70
CA THR A 875 -23.31 -24.39 -61.54
C THR A 875 -24.18 -24.74 -60.36
N ALA A 876 -25.25 -25.46 -60.54
CA ALA A 876 -26.03 -26.13 -59.51
C ALA A 876 -25.84 -27.67 -59.62
N THR A 877 -24.78 -28.19 -58.98
CA THR A 877 -24.31 -29.57 -59.31
C THR A 877 -25.37 -30.66 -59.13
N LYS A 878 -26.16 -30.58 -58.06
CA LYS A 878 -27.25 -31.54 -57.79
C LYS A 878 -28.61 -30.86 -57.63
N GLY A 879 -28.71 -29.59 -57.89
CA GLY A 879 -29.90 -28.78 -57.67
C GLY A 879 -30.37 -28.13 -58.99
N SER A 880 -31.38 -27.29 -58.81
CA SER A 880 -31.94 -26.47 -59.93
C SER A 880 -31.26 -25.11 -60.02
N LEU A 881 -31.05 -24.58 -61.21
CA LEU A 881 -30.61 -23.22 -61.44
C LEU A 881 -31.84 -22.43 -61.94
N THR A 882 -32.19 -21.40 -61.18
CA THR A 882 -33.30 -20.50 -61.50
C THR A 882 -32.83 -19.06 -61.70
N THR A 883 -33.11 -18.44 -62.78
CA THR A 883 -32.97 -16.99 -62.94
C THR A 883 -34.33 -16.37 -62.93
N LYS A 884 -34.52 -15.30 -62.12
CA LYS A 884 -35.82 -14.60 -62.05
C LYS A 884 -35.93 -13.44 -63.02
N THR A 885 -37.11 -12.87 -63.11
CA THR A 885 -37.43 -11.77 -64.00
C THR A 885 -36.54 -10.54 -63.67
N GLY A 886 -36.03 -9.93 -64.73
CA GLY A 886 -35.12 -8.77 -64.70
C GLY A 886 -33.67 -9.11 -64.29
N SER A 887 -33.37 -10.38 -63.94
CA SER A 887 -31.99 -10.80 -63.74
C SER A 887 -31.19 -10.80 -65.00
N SER A 888 -29.86 -10.57 -64.91
CA SER A 888 -28.96 -10.51 -66.05
C SER A 888 -27.68 -11.30 -65.80
N ILE A 889 -27.32 -12.15 -66.75
CA ILE A 889 -26.03 -12.88 -66.76
C ILE A 889 -25.26 -12.49 -67.95
N THR A 890 -24.10 -11.87 -67.78
CA THR A 890 -23.36 -11.32 -68.97
C THR A 890 -21.89 -11.73 -68.88
N SER A 891 -21.31 -11.94 -70.05
CA SER A 891 -19.88 -11.96 -70.30
C SER A 891 -19.56 -11.03 -71.46
N ALA A 892 -18.71 -10.01 -71.17
CA ALA A 892 -18.45 -8.98 -72.21
C ALA A 892 -17.69 -9.53 -73.43
N SER A 893 -16.76 -10.44 -73.21
CA SER A 893 -15.84 -10.92 -74.34
C SER A 893 -15.72 -12.42 -74.41
N ASP A 894 -16.27 -13.22 -73.47
CA ASP A 894 -16.12 -14.66 -73.54
C ASP A 894 -17.48 -15.36 -73.36
N GLN A 895 -17.62 -16.41 -72.67
CA GLN A 895 -18.82 -17.25 -72.60
C GLN A 895 -19.58 -17.14 -71.25
N VAL A 896 -20.87 -17.46 -71.39
CA VAL A 896 -21.68 -17.81 -70.18
C VAL A 896 -21.96 -19.30 -70.22
N ASN A 897 -21.63 -19.94 -69.09
CA ASN A 897 -21.89 -21.37 -68.91
C ASN A 897 -22.84 -21.60 -67.74
N LEU A 898 -24.00 -22.17 -67.96
CA LEU A 898 -24.93 -22.58 -66.95
C LEU A 898 -25.00 -24.10 -66.89
N SER A 899 -24.84 -24.70 -65.74
CA SER A 899 -24.92 -26.13 -65.53
C SER A 899 -25.78 -26.49 -64.30
N ALA A 900 -26.77 -27.37 -64.44
CA ALA A 900 -27.65 -27.71 -63.34
C ALA A 900 -28.32 -29.10 -63.58
N GLN A 901 -28.96 -29.64 -62.57
CA GLN A 901 -29.87 -30.75 -62.76
C GLN A 901 -31.12 -30.27 -63.53
N ASN A 902 -31.76 -29.22 -63.14
CA ASN A 902 -32.84 -28.54 -63.83
C ASN A 902 -32.56 -27.03 -63.92
N GLY A 903 -33.10 -26.37 -64.92
CA GLY A 903 -32.94 -24.96 -65.21
C GLY A 903 -34.26 -24.26 -65.45
N SER A 904 -34.49 -23.08 -64.94
CA SER A 904 -35.57 -22.16 -65.22
C SER A 904 -34.97 -20.77 -65.42
N ILE A 905 -35.07 -20.24 -66.69
CA ILE A 905 -34.48 -19.00 -67.14
C ILE A 905 -35.57 -18.00 -67.40
N ALA A 906 -35.82 -17.01 -66.52
CA ALA A 906 -36.76 -15.90 -66.73
C ALA A 906 -36.04 -14.57 -67.01
N GLY A 907 -34.75 -14.44 -66.78
CA GLY A 907 -33.93 -13.27 -67.00
C GLY A 907 -33.27 -13.23 -68.40
N SER A 908 -32.26 -12.35 -68.52
CA SER A 908 -31.45 -12.19 -69.72
C SER A 908 -30.08 -12.86 -69.61
N ILE A 909 -29.57 -13.51 -70.62
CA ILE A 909 -28.22 -14.01 -70.73
C ILE A 909 -27.58 -13.46 -72.01
N ASN A 910 -26.40 -12.82 -71.85
CA ASN A 910 -25.73 -12.24 -73.00
C ASN A 910 -24.22 -12.44 -73.00
N ALA A 911 -23.63 -13.11 -73.98
CA ALA A 911 -22.18 -13.35 -74.02
C ALA A 911 -21.74 -13.59 -75.51
N ALA A 912 -20.44 -13.72 -75.74
CA ALA A 912 -19.92 -14.15 -77.04
C ALA A 912 -20.43 -15.56 -77.39
N ASN A 913 -20.32 -16.49 -76.41
CA ASN A 913 -20.89 -17.84 -76.49
C ASN A 913 -21.77 -18.10 -75.23
N VAL A 914 -22.83 -18.90 -75.41
CA VAL A 914 -23.72 -19.27 -74.31
C VAL A 914 -23.91 -20.78 -74.34
N THR A 915 -23.69 -21.43 -73.24
CA THR A 915 -23.94 -22.87 -73.07
C THR A 915 -24.85 -23.09 -71.84
N LEU A 916 -25.97 -23.75 -72.09
CA LEU A 916 -26.92 -24.17 -71.05
C LEU A 916 -26.94 -25.71 -70.95
N ASN A 917 -26.50 -26.27 -69.90
CA ASN A 917 -26.42 -27.67 -69.64
C ASN A 917 -27.32 -28.07 -68.45
N THR A 918 -28.36 -28.90 -68.77
CA THR A 918 -29.15 -29.53 -67.74
C THR A 918 -29.24 -31.03 -67.97
N THR A 919 -29.16 -31.82 -66.86
CA THR A 919 -29.32 -33.26 -66.93
C THR A 919 -30.80 -33.66 -66.92
N GLY A 920 -31.71 -32.75 -66.50
CA GLY A 920 -33.15 -32.88 -66.44
C GLY A 920 -33.81 -31.83 -67.36
N THR A 921 -34.78 -31.12 -66.77
CA THR A 921 -35.58 -30.12 -67.52
C THR A 921 -34.89 -28.73 -67.60
N LEU A 922 -34.87 -28.13 -68.75
CA LEU A 922 -34.56 -26.72 -68.89
C LEU A 922 -35.83 -25.98 -69.38
N THR A 923 -36.27 -24.95 -68.69
CA THR A 923 -37.34 -24.07 -69.07
C THR A 923 -36.77 -22.66 -69.32
N THR A 924 -37.00 -22.08 -70.51
CA THR A 924 -36.84 -20.66 -70.72
C THR A 924 -38.23 -20.01 -70.63
N GLU A 925 -38.42 -19.11 -69.73
CA GLU A 925 -39.72 -18.50 -69.47
C GLU A 925 -40.08 -17.42 -70.50
N THR A 926 -41.37 -17.15 -70.72
CA THR A 926 -41.84 -16.08 -71.57
C THR A 926 -41.23 -14.74 -71.15
N GLY A 927 -40.59 -13.99 -72.08
CA GLY A 927 -39.86 -12.78 -71.75
C GLY A 927 -38.40 -12.93 -71.41
N SER A 928 -37.92 -14.15 -71.26
CA SER A 928 -36.47 -14.38 -71.10
C SER A 928 -35.73 -14.11 -72.45
N TYR A 929 -34.49 -13.64 -72.38
CA TYR A 929 -33.68 -13.28 -73.51
C TYR A 929 -32.26 -13.85 -73.39
N ILE A 930 -31.96 -14.80 -74.28
CA ILE A 930 -30.66 -15.50 -74.28
C ILE A 930 -29.96 -15.19 -75.61
N LYS A 931 -28.75 -14.61 -75.56
CA LYS A 931 -28.05 -14.18 -76.77
C LYS A 931 -26.56 -14.58 -76.75
N ALA A 932 -26.15 -15.36 -77.70
CA ALA A 932 -24.75 -15.54 -78.05
C ALA A 932 -24.41 -14.50 -79.12
N THR A 933 -23.63 -13.46 -78.87
CA THR A 933 -23.46 -12.27 -79.66
C THR A 933 -22.65 -12.49 -80.94
N SER A 934 -21.62 -13.32 -80.87
CA SER A 934 -20.71 -13.60 -82.00
C SER A 934 -20.47 -15.09 -82.27
N GLY A 935 -20.77 -15.96 -81.31
CA GLY A 935 -20.51 -17.40 -81.36
C GLY A 935 -21.76 -18.28 -81.28
N ALA A 936 -21.59 -19.39 -80.60
CA ALA A 936 -22.62 -20.41 -80.45
C ALA A 936 -23.51 -20.24 -79.23
N LEU A 937 -24.77 -20.46 -79.35
CA LEU A 937 -25.70 -20.83 -78.30
C LEU A 937 -25.88 -22.34 -78.34
N VAL A 938 -25.52 -23.01 -77.23
CA VAL A 938 -25.69 -24.44 -77.09
C VAL A 938 -26.65 -24.69 -75.91
N ILE A 939 -27.69 -25.47 -76.18
CA ILE A 939 -28.66 -25.91 -75.14
C ILE A 939 -28.60 -27.44 -75.13
N ASN A 940 -28.23 -27.98 -73.98
CA ASN A 940 -28.24 -29.45 -73.71
C ASN A 940 -29.20 -29.68 -72.53
N ALA A 941 -30.23 -30.49 -72.75
CA ALA A 941 -31.20 -30.82 -71.67
C ALA A 941 -31.82 -32.23 -71.97
N LYS A 942 -32.39 -32.88 -70.97
CA LYS A 942 -33.27 -33.99 -71.19
C LYS A 942 -34.61 -33.49 -71.81
N ASP A 943 -35.23 -32.55 -71.08
CA ASP A 943 -36.46 -31.90 -71.55
C ASP A 943 -36.26 -30.38 -71.74
N ALA A 944 -36.33 -29.85 -72.95
CA ALA A 944 -36.17 -28.47 -73.24
C ALA A 944 -37.53 -27.79 -73.50
N LYS A 945 -38.02 -26.98 -72.51
CA LYS A 945 -39.19 -26.13 -72.72
C LYS A 945 -38.73 -24.70 -72.99
N LEU A 946 -38.89 -24.27 -74.26
CA LEU A 946 -38.33 -22.98 -74.76
C LEU A 946 -39.45 -22.01 -75.09
N ASP A 947 -39.88 -21.18 -74.05
CA ASP A 947 -40.94 -20.19 -74.18
C ASP A 947 -40.36 -18.80 -74.36
N GLY A 948 -39.06 -18.58 -74.12
CA GLY A 948 -38.37 -17.29 -74.31
C GLY A 948 -37.69 -17.14 -75.68
N GLU A 949 -36.94 -16.01 -75.82
CA GLU A 949 -36.09 -15.73 -76.93
C GLU A 949 -34.67 -16.22 -76.77
N ALA A 950 -34.19 -17.03 -77.68
CA ALA A 950 -32.83 -17.57 -77.66
C ALA A 950 -32.17 -17.30 -79.06
N SER A 951 -30.97 -16.73 -79.08
CA SER A 951 -30.32 -16.40 -80.37
C SER A 951 -28.80 -16.56 -80.35
N GLY A 952 -28.19 -16.87 -81.50
CA GLY A 952 -26.75 -17.01 -81.65
C GLY A 952 -26.30 -16.81 -83.13
N ASN A 953 -24.98 -16.77 -83.32
CA ASN A 953 -24.45 -16.93 -84.67
C ASN A 953 -24.77 -18.35 -85.17
N SER A 954 -24.49 -19.31 -84.34
CA SER A 954 -25.04 -20.66 -84.44
C SER A 954 -25.86 -21.05 -83.31
N THR A 955 -26.90 -21.87 -83.44
CA THR A 955 -27.67 -22.43 -82.31
C THR A 955 -27.64 -23.96 -82.37
N VAL A 956 -27.43 -24.58 -81.17
CA VAL A 956 -27.47 -26.03 -81.03
C VAL A 956 -28.43 -26.37 -79.89
N VAL A 957 -29.45 -27.15 -80.16
CA VAL A 957 -30.39 -27.65 -79.16
C VAL A 957 -30.30 -29.18 -79.16
N ASN A 958 -29.74 -29.76 -78.10
CA ASN A 958 -29.64 -31.19 -77.87
C ASN A 958 -30.57 -31.56 -76.75
N ALA A 959 -31.62 -32.31 -77.00
CA ALA A 959 -32.54 -32.74 -75.91
C ALA A 959 -33.17 -34.10 -76.27
N THR A 960 -33.68 -34.76 -75.14
CA THR A 960 -34.57 -35.92 -75.38
C THR A 960 -35.94 -35.40 -75.91
N ASN A 961 -36.52 -34.39 -75.25
CA ASN A 961 -37.77 -33.79 -75.65
C ASN A 961 -37.61 -32.27 -75.76
N ALA A 962 -38.27 -31.64 -76.68
CA ALA A 962 -38.33 -30.21 -76.86
C ALA A 962 -39.75 -29.69 -77.09
N SER A 963 -40.12 -28.61 -76.48
CA SER A 963 -41.42 -27.93 -76.54
C SER A 963 -41.29 -26.43 -76.22
N GLY A 964 -42.39 -25.68 -76.49
CA GLY A 964 -42.44 -24.26 -76.05
C GLY A 964 -43.21 -23.41 -77.06
N SER A 965 -43.14 -22.06 -76.76
CA SER A 965 -43.83 -20.99 -77.52
C SER A 965 -42.85 -19.92 -77.99
N GLY A 966 -41.55 -20.08 -77.72
CA GLY A 966 -40.51 -19.12 -77.97
C GLY A 966 -39.80 -19.24 -79.31
N ASN A 967 -38.78 -18.36 -79.50
CA ASN A 967 -38.00 -18.29 -80.73
C ASN A 967 -36.53 -18.72 -80.49
N VAL A 968 -36.04 -19.72 -81.20
CA VAL A 968 -34.61 -20.06 -81.20
C VAL A 968 -34.07 -19.58 -82.62
N THR A 969 -33.26 -18.52 -82.59
CA THR A 969 -32.83 -17.85 -83.89
C THR A 969 -31.32 -17.96 -84.06
N ALA A 970 -30.87 -18.51 -85.07
CA ALA A 970 -29.48 -18.50 -85.59
C ALA A 970 -29.28 -17.45 -86.66
N THR A 971 -28.14 -16.78 -86.76
CA THR A 971 -27.75 -15.95 -87.85
C THR A 971 -27.20 -16.79 -89.01
N ALA A 972 -26.32 -17.74 -88.64
CA ALA A 972 -25.67 -18.58 -89.64
C ALA A 972 -26.31 -20.01 -89.73
N SER A 973 -26.36 -20.78 -88.70
CA SER A 973 -26.88 -22.14 -88.74
C SER A 973 -27.56 -22.56 -87.47
N SER A 974 -28.60 -23.36 -87.52
CA SER A 974 -29.27 -24.01 -86.40
C SER A 974 -29.22 -25.48 -86.51
N SER A 975 -28.90 -26.19 -85.40
CA SER A 975 -28.98 -27.64 -85.23
C SER A 975 -29.86 -27.98 -84.06
N VAL A 976 -30.85 -28.79 -84.28
CA VAL A 976 -31.75 -29.26 -83.21
C VAL A 976 -31.75 -30.77 -83.31
N ASN A 977 -31.17 -31.42 -82.29
CA ASN A 977 -31.00 -32.85 -82.08
C ASN A 977 -31.91 -33.35 -81.02
N ILE A 978 -33.06 -33.97 -81.40
CA ILE A 978 -34.06 -34.46 -80.43
C ILE A 978 -34.10 -35.98 -80.59
N THR A 979 -33.98 -36.70 -79.54
CA THR A 979 -33.99 -38.19 -79.49
C THR A 979 -35.35 -38.79 -79.13
N GLY A 980 -36.33 -37.92 -78.70
CA GLY A 980 -37.72 -38.30 -78.39
C GLY A 980 -38.69 -37.32 -79.07
N ASP A 981 -39.49 -36.57 -78.25
CA ASP A 981 -40.57 -35.71 -78.79
C ASP A 981 -40.16 -34.30 -79.10
N LEU A 982 -40.41 -33.74 -80.30
CA LEU A 982 -40.39 -32.34 -80.60
C LEU A 982 -41.82 -31.82 -80.74
N ASN A 983 -42.26 -31.03 -79.78
CA ASN A 983 -43.64 -30.49 -79.79
C ASN A 983 -43.63 -28.98 -80.05
N THR A 984 -44.05 -28.60 -81.24
CA THR A 984 -44.16 -27.17 -81.69
C THR A 984 -45.59 -26.62 -81.68
N ILE A 985 -46.55 -27.36 -81.11
CA ILE A 985 -47.97 -26.99 -81.09
C ILE A 985 -48.23 -25.62 -80.50
N ASN A 986 -47.45 -25.23 -79.48
CA ASN A 986 -47.58 -23.95 -78.76
C ASN A 986 -46.82 -22.79 -79.46
N GLY A 987 -46.23 -23.01 -80.64
CA GLY A 987 -45.58 -21.95 -81.40
C GLY A 987 -44.08 -21.85 -81.27
N LEU A 988 -43.36 -22.93 -80.81
CA LEU A 988 -41.89 -22.93 -80.79
C LEU A 988 -41.35 -22.71 -82.23
N ASN A 989 -40.60 -21.64 -82.39
CA ASN A 989 -40.00 -21.25 -83.71
C ASN A 989 -38.47 -21.51 -83.66
N ILE A 990 -37.96 -22.21 -84.69
CA ILE A 990 -36.53 -22.45 -84.87
C ILE A 990 -36.16 -21.83 -86.23
N ILE A 991 -35.33 -20.77 -86.14
CA ILE A 991 -35.08 -19.90 -87.30
C ILE A 991 -33.56 -19.82 -87.55
N SER A 992 -33.15 -20.09 -88.81
CA SER A 992 -31.85 -19.70 -89.29
C SER A 992 -32.02 -18.62 -90.41
N LYS A 993 -31.38 -17.47 -90.13
CA LYS A 993 -31.57 -16.30 -91.00
C LYS A 993 -30.82 -16.39 -92.33
N ASN A 994 -29.58 -16.85 -92.31
CA ASN A 994 -28.68 -16.88 -93.48
C ASN A 994 -28.11 -18.26 -93.77
N GLY A 995 -28.47 -19.27 -93.05
CA GLY A 995 -27.91 -20.61 -93.12
C GLY A 995 -28.94 -21.74 -93.08
N LYS A 996 -28.49 -22.95 -92.84
CA LYS A 996 -29.24 -24.20 -92.75
C LYS A 996 -29.83 -24.42 -91.37
N ASN A 997 -31.11 -24.77 -91.31
CA ASN A 997 -31.69 -25.46 -90.10
C ASN A 997 -31.53 -26.95 -90.34
N THR A 998 -30.94 -27.63 -89.39
CA THR A 998 -30.88 -29.09 -89.36
C THR A 998 -31.63 -29.58 -88.07
N VAL A 999 -32.64 -30.40 -88.30
CA VAL A 999 -33.42 -31.02 -87.19
C VAL A 999 -33.19 -32.50 -87.38
N VAL A 1000 -32.71 -33.15 -86.39
CA VAL A 1000 -32.50 -34.59 -86.26
C VAL A 1000 -33.42 -35.12 -85.14
N LEU A 1001 -34.33 -35.98 -85.49
CA LEU A 1001 -35.30 -36.59 -84.58
C LEU A 1001 -34.99 -38.08 -84.31
#